data_20d297bc4980e83923d791d48bb2656a
#
_entry.id   20d297bc4980e83923d791d48bb2656a
#
_cell.length_a   1.000
_cell.length_b   1.000
_cell.length_c   1.000
_cell.angle_alpha   90.00
_cell.angle_beta   90.00
_cell.angle_gamma   90.00
#
_symmetry.space_group_name_H-M   'P 1'
#
loop_
_entity.id
_entity.type
_entity.pdbx_description
1 polymer ?
#
loop_
_entity_poly.entity_id
_entity_poly.type
_entity_poly.pdbx_seq_one_letter_code
_entity_poly.pdbx_strand_id
1 'polypeptide(L)'
;MAGSAVCYGFVATALYYAAGARRTVKQPKNEKTGRTEMKILCLLFALAMPASAWAQADGDGWISSSAAAARSGPVVLHFRRVLDMAAVPKSLPVTVTADNRYILFVNGQRVAAGPSTGTLVRWRTQTVDLAPYLRRGPNVVAAVVWDFVRTPLSVPVNGSLPAASALPPQVAPIAQQSAGLGFRLMGGGLSTAQAGWRVKLDEGHTAGNGRAQVPRGRYYVASAPEVIDAAKADWDWTGAAETGGGWEDAVPAPQAAGRHLIADTLPQQSFSAAASGKVVRSDLAGAEAFPGRAVTVPANSHARILLSRDAMISAYPELIVSGGAGASIKLTYAEALYDSDMKRGDRDLIENRQALGIYDTFLPDGPRHSFMPLWWRTWRYTELDIQTGSEPLSLEAFHVHETGYPFKQVAHFNSSDPQLNRIWQVGWRTAQVDAHETYMDSAYWEQLQYTGDTRLQMLISYAVSGDARLAQQAIESFAESEADGGLQQGAYPSRSDNVIATFSLLWVGMLADWSMQQPDRSVITRNLPRMRTILKWFEPWQRANGLLGKNPQWNFVDWAGPRGNNRDTFPSYGADGGSCLMTVTWLGALRQGAMLEAAYGDKAEAAADTAKADAARDAIRSHCWDRMRGLFTDTADGAPLSQHMNALAVLYDVATPQEAPAILDRITVPGQGIDAPPELYTSTYYFAWYLIRAFEHAGRADRYPALLQTWRDLLALHYTSWPESRGDTRSDTHAWSAHPTADLLGVVAGIQPAAPGYARVNVAPVLGNLTSLDAAAATPQGVVSVRYEIAGGKLSAQIARPADLPGDFVWKGKSYPLTKAVSRFVLDR
;
A
#
# COMPACT_ATOMS: atom_id res chain seq x y z
N MET A 1 49.24 28.52 -6.91
CA MET A 1 50.48 27.98 -6.28
C MET A 1 50.05 26.80 -5.39
N ALA A 2 50.57 25.66 -5.81
CA ALA A 2 50.85 24.43 -5.06
C ALA A 2 49.77 23.99 -4.05
N GLY A 3 49.14 22.84 -4.12
CA GLY A 3 49.60 21.51 -4.50
C GLY A 3 49.72 20.67 -3.25
N SER A 4 48.89 19.63 -3.13
CA SER A 4 49.35 18.32 -2.71
C SER A 4 48.18 17.39 -2.40
N ALA A 5 48.17 16.28 -3.09
CA ALA A 5 47.38 15.11 -2.89
C ALA A 5 47.77 14.39 -1.59
N VAL A 6 46.80 13.74 -0.94
CA VAL A 6 47.06 12.55 -0.10
C VAL A 6 45.99 11.51 -0.41
N CYS A 7 46.39 10.53 -1.22
CA CYS A 7 45.84 9.18 -1.19
C CYS A 7 46.46 8.43 0.01
N TYR A 8 45.64 7.72 0.77
CA TYR A 8 45.91 6.55 1.65
C TYR A 8 44.61 6.40 2.46
N GLY A 9 43.90 5.29 2.59
CA GLY A 9 44.22 3.91 2.37
C GLY A 9 43.02 3.12 2.87
N PHE A 10 42.42 2.33 2.00
CA PHE A 10 41.48 1.26 2.39
C PHE A 10 42.20 -0.08 2.14
N VAL A 11 42.84 -0.61 3.15
CA VAL A 11 43.12 -2.05 3.38
C VAL A 11 43.51 -2.17 4.84
N ALA A 12 42.65 -2.75 5.67
CA ALA A 12 42.96 -3.54 6.87
C ALA A 12 41.77 -3.52 7.86
N THR A 13 40.85 -4.41 7.70
CA THR A 13 40.13 -5.02 8.84
C THR A 13 39.44 -6.33 8.38
N ALA A 14 40.26 -7.29 8.06
CA ALA A 14 39.80 -8.67 7.90
C ALA A 14 40.94 -9.60 8.34
N LEU A 15 41.27 -9.63 9.66
CA LEU A 15 42.11 -10.63 10.30
C LEU A 15 42.15 -10.36 11.80
N TYR A 16 41.07 -10.69 12.50
CA TYR A 16 41.15 -10.89 13.97
C TYR A 16 39.90 -11.69 14.40
N TYR A 17 39.93 -13.00 14.14
CA TYR A 17 39.22 -14.02 14.92
C TYR A 17 39.69 -15.42 14.47
N ALA A 18 40.91 -15.79 14.86
CA ALA A 18 41.34 -17.18 14.88
C ALA A 18 42.61 -17.31 15.73
N ALA A 19 42.46 -17.25 17.04
CA ALA A 19 43.44 -17.80 17.95
C ALA A 19 42.86 -17.86 19.37
N GLY A 20 42.66 -19.06 19.89
CA GLY A 20 42.48 -19.23 21.30
C GLY A 20 41.39 -20.17 21.77
N ALA A 21 41.57 -21.48 21.66
CA ALA A 21 41.28 -22.44 22.73
C ALA A 21 41.59 -23.87 22.29
N ARG A 22 42.82 -24.28 22.47
CA ARG A 22 43.15 -25.70 22.63
C ARG A 22 42.84 -26.11 24.06
N ARG A 23 41.93 -27.03 24.25
CA ARG A 23 41.91 -27.91 25.45
C ARG A 23 41.84 -29.35 25.01
N THR A 24 42.92 -30.05 25.36
CA THR A 24 43.14 -31.48 25.26
C THR A 24 42.17 -32.27 26.14
N VAL A 25 41.50 -33.26 25.58
CA VAL A 25 40.95 -34.38 26.35
C VAL A 25 41.44 -35.69 25.73
N LYS A 26 42.01 -36.53 26.60
CA LYS A 26 42.66 -37.82 26.36
C LYS A 26 41.68 -38.87 25.82
N GLN A 27 42.19 -39.68 24.91
CA GLN A 27 41.64 -41.02 24.57
C GLN A 27 41.87 -42.01 25.68
N PRO A 28 41.07 -43.05 25.87
CA PRO A 28 41.43 -44.34 26.32
C PRO A 28 41.44 -45.38 25.19
N LYS A 29 42.41 -46.29 25.35
CA LYS A 29 42.74 -47.39 24.44
C LYS A 29 41.86 -48.63 24.61
N ASN A 30 41.69 -49.31 23.47
CA ASN A 30 41.60 -50.75 23.18
C ASN A 30 40.64 -51.63 24.01
N GLU A 31 39.77 -52.37 23.27
CA GLU A 31 39.96 -53.83 23.22
C GLU A 31 39.19 -54.46 22.00
N LYS A 32 39.82 -55.54 21.47
CA LYS A 32 39.45 -56.30 20.28
C LYS A 32 38.20 -57.16 20.50
N THR A 33 37.39 -57.44 19.46
CA THR A 33 37.21 -58.78 18.89
C THR A 33 36.05 -58.78 17.83
N GLY A 34 36.21 -59.61 16.81
CA GLY A 34 35.09 -60.19 16.04
C GLY A 34 34.94 -59.78 14.59
N ARG A 35 35.65 -60.45 13.68
CA ARG A 35 35.40 -60.48 12.24
C ARG A 35 34.00 -61.04 11.93
N THR A 36 33.24 -60.37 11.05
CA THR A 36 32.44 -61.08 10.05
C THR A 36 32.36 -60.19 8.82
N GLU A 37 32.92 -60.64 7.73
CA GLU A 37 32.87 -60.03 6.42
C GLU A 37 31.48 -60.15 5.85
N MET A 38 30.87 -59.03 5.43
CA MET A 38 29.77 -59.03 4.50
C MET A 38 30.06 -58.02 3.41
N LYS A 39 30.43 -58.59 2.24
CA LYS A 39 30.63 -57.85 0.99
C LYS A 39 29.30 -57.25 0.53
N ILE A 40 29.14 -55.93 0.62
CA ILE A 40 28.09 -55.21 -0.12
C ILE A 40 28.76 -54.54 -1.32
N LEU A 41 28.45 -55.01 -2.49
CA LEU A 41 28.85 -54.53 -3.78
C LEU A 41 28.07 -53.22 -4.06
N CYS A 42 28.67 -52.06 -3.77
CA CYS A 42 28.15 -50.78 -4.24
C CYS A 42 28.56 -50.59 -5.70
N LEU A 43 27.60 -50.79 -6.61
CA LEU A 43 27.70 -50.36 -8.01
C LEU A 43 27.69 -48.82 -8.01
N LEU A 44 28.85 -48.23 -8.23
CA LEU A 44 29.01 -46.83 -8.59
C LEU A 44 28.60 -46.67 -10.08
N PHE A 45 27.35 -46.29 -10.32
CA PHE A 45 26.98 -45.65 -11.60
C PHE A 45 27.40 -44.19 -11.51
N ALA A 46 28.60 -43.90 -11.91
CA ALA A 46 29.05 -42.56 -12.22
C ALA A 46 28.39 -42.17 -13.55
N LEU A 47 27.24 -41.49 -13.48
CA LEU A 47 26.72 -40.66 -14.58
C LEU A 47 27.68 -39.47 -14.71
N ALA A 48 28.59 -39.58 -15.66
CA ALA A 48 29.37 -38.47 -16.16
C ALA A 48 28.41 -37.48 -16.83
N MET A 49 27.90 -36.51 -16.07
CA MET A 49 27.37 -35.30 -16.67
C MET A 49 28.54 -34.45 -17.15
N PRO A 50 28.48 -33.92 -18.37
CA PRO A 50 29.57 -33.07 -18.86
C PRO A 50 29.70 -31.84 -17.96
N ALA A 51 30.93 -31.59 -17.53
CA ALA A 51 31.32 -30.43 -16.70
C ALA A 51 31.30 -29.09 -17.44
N SER A 52 30.37 -28.92 -18.41
CA SER A 52 30.21 -27.71 -19.22
C SER A 52 28.94 -26.89 -18.87
N ALA A 53 28.29 -27.17 -17.73
CA ALA A 53 27.07 -26.45 -17.34
C ALA A 53 27.30 -25.36 -16.23
N TRP A 54 28.55 -25.09 -15.83
CA TRP A 54 28.84 -24.11 -14.77
C TRP A 54 29.81 -23.00 -15.22
N ALA A 55 29.71 -22.58 -16.47
CA ALA A 55 30.32 -21.33 -16.91
C ALA A 55 29.21 -20.33 -17.28
N GLN A 56 28.50 -19.85 -16.28
CA GLN A 56 27.49 -18.81 -16.44
C GLN A 56 27.84 -17.64 -15.52
N ALA A 57 28.78 -16.84 -15.99
CA ALA A 57 29.23 -15.63 -15.33
C ALA A 57 29.23 -14.43 -16.29
N ASP A 58 28.21 -14.34 -17.14
CA ASP A 58 27.98 -13.11 -17.92
C ASP A 58 26.52 -12.68 -17.79
N GLY A 59 26.26 -11.81 -16.77
CA GLY A 59 25.05 -10.98 -16.69
C GLY A 59 23.76 -11.65 -16.30
N ASP A 60 23.71 -12.95 -15.97
CA ASP A 60 22.47 -13.69 -15.52
C ASP A 60 21.22 -13.43 -16.39
N GLY A 61 21.42 -13.16 -17.67
CA GLY A 61 20.38 -12.88 -18.63
C GLY A 61 19.77 -11.48 -18.58
N TRP A 62 20.30 -10.57 -17.78
CA TRP A 62 19.92 -9.16 -17.82
C TRP A 62 20.57 -8.45 -19.00
N ILE A 63 19.74 -7.69 -19.75
CA ILE A 63 20.18 -6.87 -20.89
C ILE A 63 19.79 -5.41 -20.73
N SER A 64 20.55 -4.51 -21.34
CA SER A 64 20.32 -3.06 -21.35
C SER A 64 20.82 -2.45 -22.67
N SER A 65 20.83 -1.12 -22.73
CA SER A 65 21.38 -0.30 -23.80
C SER A 65 22.73 0.27 -23.41
N SER A 66 23.69 0.24 -24.33
CA SER A 66 24.98 0.90 -24.15
C SER A 66 24.83 2.43 -24.04
N ALA A 67 23.90 3.02 -24.78
CA ALA A 67 23.61 4.45 -24.78
C ALA A 67 22.97 4.91 -23.46
N ALA A 68 22.15 4.07 -22.83
CA ALA A 68 21.48 4.38 -21.57
C ALA A 68 22.43 4.38 -20.37
N ALA A 69 23.52 3.62 -20.41
CA ALA A 69 24.48 3.53 -19.33
C ALA A 69 25.14 4.87 -18.96
N ALA A 70 25.26 5.79 -19.91
CA ALA A 70 25.85 7.12 -19.72
C ALA A 70 24.85 8.18 -19.20
N ARG A 71 23.55 7.86 -19.10
CA ARG A 71 22.53 8.85 -18.69
C ARG A 71 22.30 8.82 -17.18
N SER A 72 22.19 10.00 -16.58
CA SER A 72 21.90 10.20 -15.15
C SER A 72 20.45 10.59 -14.85
N GLY A 73 19.61 10.78 -15.85
CA GLY A 73 18.22 11.24 -15.75
C GLY A 73 17.20 10.12 -16.10
N PRO A 74 15.93 10.51 -16.29
CA PRO A 74 14.89 9.59 -16.74
C PRO A 74 15.29 8.86 -18.02
N VAL A 75 15.03 7.56 -18.08
CA VAL A 75 15.36 6.71 -19.23
C VAL A 75 14.16 5.82 -19.55
N VAL A 76 13.83 5.74 -20.85
CA VAL A 76 12.85 4.81 -21.41
C VAL A 76 13.53 4.02 -22.54
N LEU A 77 13.47 2.71 -22.48
CA LEU A 77 14.06 1.79 -23.46
C LEU A 77 12.98 0.93 -24.08
N HIS A 78 13.04 0.76 -25.40
CA HIS A 78 12.28 -0.21 -26.15
C HIS A 78 13.15 -1.43 -26.45
N PHE A 79 12.75 -2.60 -25.98
CA PHE A 79 13.36 -3.88 -26.30
C PHE A 79 12.47 -4.63 -27.29
N ARG A 80 13.07 -5.34 -28.25
CA ARG A 80 12.32 -6.21 -29.16
C ARG A 80 13.15 -7.39 -29.64
N ARG A 81 12.44 -8.48 -29.96
CA ARG A 81 12.98 -9.64 -30.65
C ARG A 81 11.97 -10.20 -31.60
N VAL A 82 12.38 -10.49 -32.83
CA VAL A 82 11.55 -11.18 -33.81
C VAL A 82 11.79 -12.68 -33.67
N LEU A 83 10.72 -13.44 -33.64
CA LEU A 83 10.71 -14.92 -33.56
C LEU A 83 9.93 -15.47 -34.74
N ASP A 84 10.48 -16.42 -35.45
CA ASP A 84 9.75 -17.17 -36.47
C ASP A 84 9.25 -18.50 -35.90
N MET A 85 7.94 -18.69 -35.88
CA MET A 85 7.29 -19.84 -35.26
C MET A 85 6.74 -20.78 -36.34
N ALA A 86 7.32 -21.97 -36.51
CA ALA A 86 6.78 -22.99 -37.40
C ALA A 86 5.39 -23.47 -36.95
N ALA A 87 5.15 -23.50 -35.64
CA ALA A 87 3.85 -23.81 -35.02
C ALA A 87 3.73 -23.09 -33.67
N VAL A 88 2.52 -22.70 -33.31
CA VAL A 88 2.23 -22.12 -31.99
C VAL A 88 2.18 -23.24 -30.95
N PRO A 89 2.98 -23.20 -29.88
CA PRO A 89 2.92 -24.15 -28.78
C PRO A 89 1.61 -24.01 -28.01
N LYS A 90 1.17 -25.07 -27.33
CA LYS A 90 0.00 -25.01 -26.45
C LYS A 90 0.19 -24.05 -25.24
N SER A 91 1.43 -23.92 -24.78
CA SER A 91 1.82 -23.04 -23.69
C SER A 91 3.29 -22.65 -23.87
N LEU A 92 3.62 -21.41 -23.58
CA LEU A 92 4.98 -20.86 -23.61
C LEU A 92 5.19 -19.96 -22.37
N PRO A 93 5.33 -20.56 -21.18
CA PRO A 93 5.55 -19.79 -19.98
C PRO A 93 6.95 -19.17 -19.97
N VAL A 94 7.01 -17.88 -19.69
CA VAL A 94 8.25 -17.13 -19.47
C VAL A 94 8.20 -16.42 -18.12
N THR A 95 9.34 -16.29 -17.45
CA THR A 95 9.51 -15.40 -16.31
C THR A 95 10.07 -14.09 -16.82
N VAL A 96 9.48 -12.98 -16.39
CA VAL A 96 9.85 -11.63 -16.81
C VAL A 96 10.02 -10.72 -15.62
N THR A 97 11.01 -9.84 -15.69
CA THR A 97 11.25 -8.76 -14.74
C THR A 97 12.06 -7.65 -15.40
N ALA A 98 12.08 -6.49 -14.77
CA ALA A 98 12.90 -5.37 -15.20
C ALA A 98 13.36 -4.54 -14.02
N ASP A 99 14.33 -3.70 -14.24
CA ASP A 99 14.81 -2.70 -13.34
C ASP A 99 14.70 -1.33 -14.06
N ASN A 100 13.71 -0.46 -13.73
CA ASN A 100 12.74 -0.64 -12.65
C ASN A 100 11.44 -1.32 -13.09
N ARG A 101 10.82 -0.88 -14.19
CA ARG A 101 9.47 -1.29 -14.63
C ARG A 101 9.45 -1.68 -16.08
N TYR A 102 8.49 -2.53 -16.44
CA TYR A 102 8.26 -2.90 -17.82
C TYR A 102 6.77 -2.98 -18.16
N ILE A 103 6.46 -2.82 -19.45
CA ILE A 103 5.23 -3.34 -20.08
C ILE A 103 5.68 -4.28 -21.20
N LEU A 104 5.16 -5.50 -21.17
CA LEU A 104 5.46 -6.55 -22.15
C LEU A 104 4.39 -6.58 -23.24
N PHE A 105 4.82 -6.69 -24.48
CA PHE A 105 3.97 -6.80 -25.65
C PHE A 105 4.32 -8.05 -26.47
N VAL A 106 3.31 -8.64 -27.10
CA VAL A 106 3.48 -9.66 -28.14
C VAL A 106 2.61 -9.26 -29.32
N ASN A 107 3.24 -9.07 -30.48
CA ASN A 107 2.55 -8.65 -31.71
C ASN A 107 1.70 -7.37 -31.52
N GLY A 108 2.20 -6.39 -30.78
CA GLY A 108 1.51 -5.15 -30.50
C GLY A 108 0.47 -5.21 -29.36
N GLN A 109 0.14 -6.41 -28.87
CA GLN A 109 -0.81 -6.56 -27.75
C GLN A 109 -0.10 -6.49 -26.41
N ARG A 110 -0.60 -5.66 -25.48
CA ARG A 110 -0.15 -5.62 -24.09
C ARG A 110 -0.47 -6.95 -23.40
N VAL A 111 0.56 -7.58 -22.83
CA VAL A 111 0.47 -8.91 -22.21
C VAL A 111 0.61 -8.85 -20.70
N ALA A 112 1.56 -8.06 -20.21
CA ALA A 112 1.84 -7.92 -18.79
C ALA A 112 2.49 -6.57 -18.49
N ALA A 113 2.42 -6.13 -17.24
CA ALA A 113 3.17 -5.02 -16.72
C ALA A 113 3.74 -5.37 -15.34
N GLY A 114 4.95 -4.91 -15.04
CA GLY A 114 5.62 -5.23 -13.79
C GLY A 114 7.07 -4.70 -13.74
N PRO A 115 7.91 -5.34 -12.91
CA PRO A 115 7.54 -6.29 -11.88
C PRO A 115 6.70 -5.64 -10.79
N SER A 116 5.98 -6.43 -9.99
CA SER A 116 5.37 -5.89 -8.77
C SER A 116 6.46 -5.32 -7.87
N THR A 117 6.13 -4.22 -7.17
CA THR A 117 7.04 -3.57 -6.25
C THR A 117 7.53 -4.57 -5.20
N GLY A 118 8.84 -4.73 -5.11
CA GLY A 118 9.52 -5.68 -4.24
C GLY A 118 10.58 -4.99 -3.40
N THR A 119 11.33 -5.77 -2.64
CA THR A 119 12.47 -5.30 -1.86
C THR A 119 13.78 -5.53 -2.63
N LEU A 120 14.86 -4.84 -2.26
CA LEU A 120 16.18 -5.09 -2.86
C LEU A 120 16.73 -6.48 -2.53
N VAL A 121 16.29 -7.08 -1.43
CA VAL A 121 16.65 -8.44 -1.03
C VAL A 121 15.81 -9.50 -1.74
N ARG A 122 14.61 -9.15 -2.24
CA ARG A 122 13.69 -10.05 -2.96
C ARG A 122 13.09 -9.32 -4.16
N TRP A 123 13.74 -9.49 -5.30
CA TRP A 123 13.29 -8.88 -6.54
C TRP A 123 12.22 -9.74 -7.22
N ARG A 124 11.09 -9.16 -7.57
CA ARG A 124 9.93 -9.90 -8.09
C ARG A 124 10.10 -10.28 -9.55
N THR A 125 9.67 -11.50 -9.91
CA THR A 125 9.52 -11.97 -11.29
C THR A 125 8.10 -12.44 -11.53
N GLN A 126 7.55 -12.12 -12.68
CA GLN A 126 6.21 -12.56 -13.07
C GLN A 126 6.31 -13.69 -14.08
N THR A 127 5.43 -14.69 -13.97
CA THR A 127 5.30 -15.76 -14.97
C THR A 127 4.13 -15.45 -15.88
N VAL A 128 4.38 -15.42 -17.18
CA VAL A 128 3.40 -15.09 -18.23
C VAL A 128 3.44 -16.16 -19.30
N ASP A 129 2.26 -16.66 -19.73
CA ASP A 129 2.17 -17.55 -20.89
C ASP A 129 2.00 -16.73 -22.16
N LEU A 130 2.98 -16.79 -23.05
CA LEU A 130 2.96 -16.05 -24.31
C LEU A 130 2.15 -16.74 -25.42
N ALA A 131 1.87 -18.05 -25.30
CA ALA A 131 1.24 -18.84 -26.37
C ALA A 131 -0.08 -18.24 -26.90
N PRO A 132 -0.99 -17.67 -26.06
CA PRO A 132 -2.23 -17.07 -26.55
C PRO A 132 -2.05 -15.89 -27.51
N TYR A 133 -0.89 -15.24 -27.50
CA TYR A 133 -0.58 -14.03 -28.26
C TYR A 133 0.27 -14.31 -29.51
N LEU A 134 0.76 -15.56 -29.65
CA LEU A 134 1.61 -15.98 -30.75
C LEU A 134 0.80 -16.48 -31.97
N ARG A 135 1.43 -16.37 -33.12
CA ARG A 135 0.90 -16.87 -34.40
C ARG A 135 1.97 -17.66 -35.17
N ARG A 136 1.57 -18.45 -36.13
CA ARG A 136 2.52 -19.08 -37.05
C ARG A 136 3.22 -18.03 -37.91
N GLY A 137 4.51 -18.20 -38.16
CA GLY A 137 5.36 -17.24 -38.86
C GLY A 137 5.98 -16.21 -37.93
N PRO A 138 6.26 -14.97 -38.39
CA PRO A 138 6.94 -13.98 -37.62
C PRO A 138 6.08 -13.42 -36.48
N ASN A 139 6.68 -13.33 -35.29
CA ASN A 139 6.13 -12.77 -34.09
C ASN A 139 7.12 -11.78 -33.50
N VAL A 140 6.65 -10.75 -32.84
CA VAL A 140 7.48 -9.80 -32.11
C VAL A 140 7.17 -9.91 -30.62
N VAL A 141 8.18 -10.22 -29.83
CA VAL A 141 8.15 -10.05 -28.38
C VAL A 141 8.88 -8.76 -28.07
N ALA A 142 8.21 -7.82 -27.41
CA ALA A 142 8.74 -6.48 -27.16
C ALA A 142 8.42 -6.02 -25.74
N ALA A 143 9.25 -5.13 -25.19
CA ALA A 143 9.01 -4.53 -23.88
C ALA A 143 9.46 -3.07 -23.87
N VAL A 144 8.63 -2.18 -23.32
CA VAL A 144 9.10 -0.88 -22.84
C VAL A 144 9.58 -1.05 -21.41
N VAL A 145 10.78 -0.53 -21.13
CA VAL A 145 11.40 -0.57 -19.81
C VAL A 145 11.80 0.85 -19.42
N TRP A 146 11.45 1.28 -18.23
CA TRP A 146 11.79 2.64 -17.81
C TRP A 146 12.31 2.70 -16.37
N ASP A 147 13.15 3.69 -16.14
CA ASP A 147 13.58 4.18 -14.84
C ASP A 147 13.57 5.71 -14.87
N PHE A 148 12.64 6.31 -14.14
CA PHE A 148 12.52 7.77 -14.09
C PHE A 148 13.43 8.40 -13.05
N VAL A 149 14.04 7.59 -12.15
CA VAL A 149 14.92 8.11 -11.10
C VAL A 149 16.10 7.19 -10.87
N ARG A 150 17.21 7.49 -11.53
CA ARG A 150 18.46 6.72 -11.43
C ARG A 150 19.39 7.16 -10.31
N THR A 151 19.12 8.29 -9.67
CA THR A 151 20.01 8.84 -8.63
C THR A 151 19.68 8.24 -7.27
N PRO A 152 20.66 7.70 -6.53
CA PRO A 152 20.48 7.28 -5.15
C PRO A 152 20.00 8.44 -4.29
N LEU A 153 19.01 8.17 -3.44
CA LEU A 153 18.56 9.09 -2.42
C LEU A 153 19.06 8.66 -1.07
N SER A 154 19.74 9.56 -0.39
CA SER A 154 19.79 9.56 1.07
C SER A 154 18.87 10.66 1.56
N VAL A 155 17.74 10.30 2.13
CA VAL A 155 16.95 11.22 2.96
C VAL A 155 17.51 11.09 4.37
N PRO A 156 17.91 12.18 5.04
CA PRO A 156 18.46 12.09 6.40
C PRO A 156 17.47 11.43 7.34
N VAL A 157 17.96 10.47 8.11
CA VAL A 157 17.20 9.66 9.09
C VAL A 157 16.61 10.52 10.25
N ASN A 158 16.99 11.78 10.35
CA ASN A 158 16.70 12.66 11.50
C ASN A 158 15.31 13.29 11.51
N GLY A 159 14.34 12.71 10.83
CA GLY A 159 12.95 13.16 10.94
C GLY A 159 12.61 14.53 10.35
N SER A 160 13.58 15.31 9.89
CA SER A 160 13.33 16.50 9.08
C SER A 160 13.24 16.09 7.62
N LEU A 161 12.07 16.18 7.02
CA LEU A 161 11.96 16.08 5.56
C LEU A 161 12.86 17.16 4.97
N PRO A 162 13.73 16.82 3.98
CA PRO A 162 14.46 17.83 3.25
C PRO A 162 13.48 18.89 2.72
N ALA A 163 13.95 20.10 2.54
CA ALA A 163 13.14 21.14 1.91
C ALA A 163 12.50 20.57 0.63
N ALA A 164 11.27 20.96 0.34
CA ALA A 164 10.50 20.43 -0.80
C ALA A 164 11.27 20.43 -2.14
N SER A 165 12.24 21.35 -2.30
CA SER A 165 13.16 21.44 -3.45
C SER A 165 14.26 20.37 -3.47
N ALA A 166 14.55 19.71 -2.35
CA ALA A 166 15.66 18.76 -2.23
C ALA A 166 15.22 17.29 -2.36
N LEU A 167 13.91 17.00 -2.32
CA LEU A 167 13.40 15.66 -2.59
C LEU A 167 13.38 15.41 -4.10
N PRO A 168 13.71 14.21 -4.55
CA PRO A 168 13.60 13.88 -5.95
C PRO A 168 12.16 13.98 -6.41
N PRO A 169 11.95 14.09 -7.71
CA PRO A 169 10.63 14.17 -8.29
C PRO A 169 9.75 12.94 -8.03
N GLN A 170 10.35 11.84 -7.59
CA GLN A 170 9.65 10.59 -7.36
C GLN A 170 10.32 9.76 -6.25
N VAL A 171 9.55 9.43 -5.22
CA VAL A 171 9.98 8.59 -4.08
C VAL A 171 9.31 7.21 -4.12
N ALA A 172 8.14 7.15 -4.70
CA ALA A 172 7.32 5.97 -4.92
C ALA A 172 6.75 6.02 -6.34
N PRO A 173 6.15 4.98 -6.80
CA PRO A 173 5.94 3.60 -6.32
C PRO A 173 7.00 2.63 -6.81
N ILE A 174 7.83 3.03 -7.76
CA ILE A 174 8.89 2.24 -8.36
C ILE A 174 10.18 2.49 -7.62
N ALA A 175 10.03 2.51 -6.33
CA ALA A 175 10.94 3.15 -5.43
C ALA A 175 12.12 2.29 -5.04
N GLN A 176 12.29 1.13 -5.63
CA GLN A 176 13.48 0.35 -5.38
C GLN A 176 14.66 1.11 -5.94
N GLN A 177 15.56 1.50 -5.07
CA GLN A 177 16.81 2.09 -5.48
C GLN A 177 17.58 1.07 -6.30
N SER A 178 17.80 1.37 -7.55
CA SER A 178 18.61 0.57 -8.42
C SER A 178 19.52 1.45 -9.27
N ALA A 179 20.76 1.02 -9.44
CA ALA A 179 21.71 1.62 -10.38
C ALA A 179 21.68 0.93 -11.74
N GLY A 180 20.91 -0.17 -11.87
CA GLY A 180 21.00 -1.05 -13.03
C GLY A 180 19.75 -1.07 -13.88
N LEU A 181 19.59 -0.18 -14.82
CA LEU A 181 18.55 -0.28 -15.83
C LEU A 181 18.71 -1.59 -16.62
N GLY A 182 17.71 -2.49 -16.57
CA GLY A 182 17.80 -3.77 -17.23
C GLY A 182 16.46 -4.46 -17.47
N PHE A 183 16.46 -5.36 -18.46
CA PHE A 183 15.35 -6.22 -18.80
C PHE A 183 15.77 -7.68 -18.76
N ARG A 184 14.93 -8.56 -18.24
CA ARG A 184 15.16 -9.99 -18.18
C ARG A 184 13.89 -10.77 -18.48
N LEU A 185 13.96 -11.67 -19.47
CA LEU A 185 12.90 -12.58 -19.84
C LEU A 185 13.51 -13.96 -20.10
N MET A 186 12.98 -15.01 -19.47
CA MET A 186 13.51 -16.38 -19.59
C MET A 186 12.39 -17.43 -19.52
N GLY A 187 12.45 -18.42 -20.37
CA GLY A 187 11.56 -19.58 -20.35
C GLY A 187 11.12 -20.00 -21.75
N GLY A 188 10.62 -21.23 -21.89
CA GLY A 188 10.07 -21.73 -23.17
C GLY A 188 11.03 -21.74 -24.34
N GLY A 189 12.35 -21.79 -24.13
CA GLY A 189 13.36 -21.66 -25.19
C GLY A 189 13.65 -20.20 -25.59
N LEU A 190 13.00 -19.21 -24.99
CA LEU A 190 13.23 -17.79 -25.21
C LEU A 190 13.98 -17.20 -24.00
N SER A 191 15.08 -16.49 -24.27
CA SER A 191 15.89 -15.89 -23.22
C SER A 191 16.51 -14.58 -23.70
N THR A 192 16.56 -13.59 -22.80
CA THR A 192 17.32 -12.35 -23.00
C THR A 192 18.83 -12.58 -23.03
N ALA A 193 19.34 -13.71 -22.54
CA ALA A 193 20.74 -14.12 -22.69
C ALA A 193 21.09 -14.55 -24.14
N GLN A 194 20.10 -14.79 -24.99
CA GLN A 194 20.32 -15.16 -26.39
C GLN A 194 20.50 -13.91 -27.26
N ALA A 195 21.31 -14.03 -28.32
CA ALA A 195 21.45 -12.98 -29.33
C ALA A 195 20.15 -12.65 -30.05
N GLY A 196 20.09 -11.51 -30.70
CA GLY A 196 18.96 -11.06 -31.51
C GLY A 196 17.95 -10.19 -30.77
N TRP A 197 18.23 -9.81 -29.52
CA TRP A 197 17.51 -8.73 -28.84
C TRP A 197 18.05 -7.38 -29.32
N ARG A 198 17.14 -6.55 -29.79
CA ARG A 198 17.42 -5.17 -30.18
C ARG A 198 16.90 -4.24 -29.11
N VAL A 199 17.60 -3.13 -28.89
CA VAL A 199 17.21 -2.10 -27.93
C VAL A 199 17.31 -0.72 -28.58
N LYS A 200 16.42 0.19 -28.20
CA LYS A 200 16.42 1.59 -28.63
C LYS A 200 16.07 2.48 -27.44
N LEU A 201 16.75 3.59 -27.31
CA LEU A 201 16.41 4.65 -26.38
C LEU A 201 15.24 5.46 -26.96
N ASP A 202 14.16 5.57 -26.19
CA ASP A 202 13.04 6.47 -26.52
C ASP A 202 13.35 7.88 -25.97
N GLU A 203 13.59 8.81 -26.89
CA GLU A 203 13.83 10.22 -26.55
C GLU A 203 12.55 11.06 -26.48
N GLY A 204 11.43 10.50 -26.88
CA GLY A 204 10.11 11.13 -26.82
C GLY A 204 9.47 11.09 -25.45
N HIS A 205 9.88 10.17 -24.56
CA HIS A 205 9.37 10.09 -23.20
C HIS A 205 10.35 10.72 -22.20
N THR A 206 9.85 11.71 -21.45
CA THR A 206 10.60 12.32 -20.35
C THR A 206 9.72 12.46 -19.12
N ALA A 207 10.34 12.58 -17.95
CA ALA A 207 9.66 12.73 -16.68
C ALA A 207 9.83 14.13 -16.11
N GLY A 208 8.74 14.73 -15.63
CA GLY A 208 8.70 16.03 -15.00
C GLY A 208 8.81 15.97 -13.46
N ASN A 209 8.66 17.12 -12.82
CA ASN A 209 8.63 17.24 -11.37
C ASN A 209 7.19 17.52 -10.89
N GLY A 210 6.51 16.50 -10.37
CA GLY A 210 5.12 16.61 -9.90
C GLY A 210 4.94 17.62 -8.75
N ARG A 211 5.97 17.81 -7.91
CA ARG A 211 5.91 18.82 -6.84
C ARG A 211 5.82 20.25 -7.34
N ALA A 212 6.41 20.53 -8.49
CA ALA A 212 6.32 21.85 -9.10
C ALA A 212 4.93 22.14 -9.68
N GLN A 213 4.14 21.11 -9.94
CA GLN A 213 2.81 21.21 -10.55
C GLN A 213 1.67 21.31 -9.53
N VAL A 214 1.84 20.72 -8.33
CA VAL A 214 0.79 20.75 -7.29
C VAL A 214 0.75 22.10 -6.56
N PRO A 215 -0.37 22.47 -5.91
CA PRO A 215 -0.48 23.69 -5.12
C PRO A 215 0.65 23.85 -4.11
N ARG A 216 1.18 25.06 -3.97
CA ARG A 216 2.34 25.38 -3.12
C ARG A 216 2.16 24.88 -1.70
N GLY A 217 3.24 24.32 -1.13
CA GLY A 217 3.29 23.80 0.23
C GLY A 217 2.69 22.41 0.41
N ARG A 218 2.09 21.81 -0.61
CA ARG A 218 1.59 20.45 -0.54
C ARG A 218 2.69 19.44 -0.85
N TYR A 219 2.74 18.38 -0.05
CA TYR A 219 3.69 17.28 -0.22
C TYR A 219 3.21 16.35 -1.33
N TYR A 220 4.06 16.10 -2.33
CA TYR A 220 3.81 15.16 -3.42
C TYR A 220 5.06 14.34 -3.69
N VAL A 221 4.95 13.02 -3.65
CA VAL A 221 6.06 12.07 -3.86
C VAL A 221 5.66 10.85 -4.68
N ALA A 222 4.44 10.83 -5.20
CA ALA A 222 3.95 9.81 -6.10
C ALA A 222 4.69 9.84 -7.46
N SER A 223 4.18 9.13 -8.45
CA SER A 223 4.81 9.00 -9.76
C SER A 223 5.08 10.34 -10.44
N ALA A 224 6.18 10.41 -11.18
CA ALA A 224 6.50 11.59 -11.98
C ALA A 224 5.45 11.83 -13.07
N PRO A 225 5.07 13.10 -13.35
CA PRO A 225 4.33 13.43 -14.55
C PRO A 225 5.18 13.20 -15.79
N GLU A 226 4.57 12.85 -16.90
CA GLU A 226 5.25 12.49 -18.14
C GLU A 226 5.08 13.57 -19.20
N VAL A 227 6.11 13.72 -20.02
CA VAL A 227 6.05 14.52 -21.25
C VAL A 227 6.30 13.58 -22.42
N ILE A 228 5.35 13.49 -23.34
CA ILE A 228 5.45 12.66 -24.54
C ILE A 228 5.48 13.58 -25.77
N ASP A 229 6.64 13.61 -26.44
CA ASP A 229 6.91 14.36 -27.65
C ASP A 229 6.78 13.40 -28.85
N ALA A 230 5.70 13.53 -29.62
CA ALA A 230 5.41 12.61 -30.71
C ALA A 230 6.48 12.61 -31.82
N ALA A 231 7.12 13.76 -32.05
CA ALA A 231 8.17 13.88 -33.07
C ALA A 231 9.47 13.14 -32.71
N LYS A 232 9.65 12.80 -31.41
CA LYS A 232 10.84 12.10 -30.93
C LYS A 232 10.52 10.67 -30.46
N ALA A 233 9.26 10.39 -30.15
CA ALA A 233 8.81 9.08 -29.71
C ALA A 233 8.92 8.05 -30.87
N ASP A 234 9.14 6.81 -30.49
CA ASP A 234 9.16 5.70 -31.45
C ASP A 234 7.77 5.07 -31.53
N TRP A 235 7.14 5.17 -32.69
CA TRP A 235 5.83 4.59 -32.95
C TRP A 235 5.98 3.26 -33.71
N ASP A 236 5.03 2.36 -33.60
CA ASP A 236 5.00 1.06 -34.29
C ASP A 236 6.17 0.09 -33.97
N TRP A 237 6.98 0.39 -32.95
CA TRP A 237 8.15 -0.40 -32.56
C TRP A 237 7.80 -1.83 -32.11
N THR A 238 6.55 -2.10 -31.77
CA THR A 238 6.05 -3.43 -31.42
C THR A 238 5.65 -4.26 -32.65
N GLY A 239 5.69 -3.67 -33.84
CA GLY A 239 5.41 -4.31 -35.13
C GLY A 239 6.55 -5.17 -35.65
N ALA A 240 6.32 -5.92 -36.74
CA ALA A 240 7.29 -6.86 -37.31
C ALA A 240 8.52 -6.17 -37.93
N ALA A 241 8.34 -4.99 -38.55
CA ALA A 241 9.43 -4.19 -39.08
C ALA A 241 10.14 -3.37 -38.01
N GLU A 242 11.46 -3.21 -38.12
CA GLU A 242 12.16 -2.16 -37.41
C GLU A 242 11.90 -0.83 -38.11
N THR A 243 11.20 0.05 -37.44
CA THR A 243 10.90 1.39 -37.91
C THR A 243 11.84 2.41 -37.27
N GLY A 244 12.34 3.36 -38.04
CA GLY A 244 13.26 4.41 -37.59
C GLY A 244 14.68 3.93 -37.29
N GLY A 245 15.62 4.86 -37.15
CA GLY A 245 17.00 4.58 -36.76
C GLY A 245 17.21 4.42 -35.26
N GLY A 246 18.45 4.18 -34.82
CA GLY A 246 18.83 4.15 -33.40
C GLY A 246 18.71 2.80 -32.71
N TRP A 247 18.28 1.75 -33.42
CA TRP A 247 18.29 0.41 -32.87
C TRP A 247 19.71 -0.15 -32.78
N GLU A 248 20.09 -0.66 -31.61
CA GLU A 248 21.37 -1.32 -31.34
C GLU A 248 21.14 -2.74 -30.81
N ASP A 249 22.17 -3.57 -30.82
CA ASP A 249 22.11 -4.88 -30.14
C ASP A 249 22.10 -4.63 -28.65
N ALA A 250 21.17 -5.29 -27.95
CA ALA A 250 21.13 -5.23 -26.49
C ALA A 250 22.41 -5.82 -25.89
N VAL A 251 22.96 -5.16 -24.89
CA VAL A 251 24.19 -5.55 -24.20
C VAL A 251 23.88 -6.12 -22.81
N PRO A 252 24.74 -6.99 -22.25
CA PRO A 252 24.57 -7.44 -20.86
C PRO A 252 24.51 -6.28 -19.87
N ALA A 253 23.64 -6.39 -18.86
CA ALA A 253 23.47 -5.40 -17.79
C ALA A 253 23.98 -5.95 -16.45
N PRO A 254 25.29 -5.99 -16.20
CA PRO A 254 25.88 -6.61 -15.01
C PRO A 254 25.45 -5.92 -13.71
N GLN A 255 25.04 -4.64 -13.75
CA GLN A 255 24.56 -3.90 -12.58
C GLN A 255 23.22 -4.43 -12.06
N ALA A 256 22.44 -5.09 -12.93
CA ALA A 256 21.19 -5.74 -12.56
C ALA A 256 21.35 -7.21 -12.15
N ALA A 257 22.56 -7.78 -12.37
CA ALA A 257 22.87 -9.16 -12.00
C ALA A 257 23.01 -9.36 -10.48
N GLY A 258 22.92 -10.60 -10.03
CA GLY A 258 23.11 -10.97 -8.61
C GLY A 258 21.92 -10.65 -7.70
N ARG A 259 20.79 -10.20 -8.24
CA ARG A 259 19.55 -10.00 -7.48
C ARG A 259 18.95 -11.34 -7.07
N HIS A 260 18.47 -11.44 -5.82
CA HIS A 260 17.70 -12.59 -5.40
C HIS A 260 16.29 -12.51 -5.99
N LEU A 261 16.07 -13.26 -7.07
CA LEU A 261 14.80 -13.29 -7.79
C LEU A 261 13.83 -14.26 -7.13
N ILE A 262 12.62 -13.79 -6.86
CA ILE A 262 11.52 -14.59 -6.34
C ILE A 262 10.30 -14.47 -7.23
N ALA A 263 9.50 -15.54 -7.31
CA ALA A 263 8.23 -15.49 -8.02
C ALA A 263 7.26 -14.53 -7.33
N ASP A 264 6.58 -13.73 -8.12
CA ASP A 264 5.49 -12.88 -7.64
C ASP A 264 4.30 -13.76 -7.23
N THR A 265 3.73 -13.48 -6.09
CA THR A 265 2.53 -14.14 -5.56
C THR A 265 1.26 -13.34 -5.80
N LEU A 266 1.40 -12.07 -6.21
CA LEU A 266 0.27 -11.21 -6.51
C LEU A 266 -0.27 -11.47 -7.92
N PRO A 267 -1.58 -11.30 -8.14
CA PRO A 267 -2.14 -11.32 -9.49
C PRO A 267 -1.67 -10.09 -10.28
N GLN A 268 -1.72 -10.18 -11.60
CA GLN A 268 -1.54 -9.01 -12.46
C GLN A 268 -2.55 -7.92 -12.08
N GLN A 269 -2.11 -6.66 -12.09
CA GLN A 269 -3.00 -5.52 -11.91
C GLN A 269 -4.07 -5.51 -13.00
N SER A 270 -5.27 -5.07 -12.66
CA SER A 270 -6.33 -4.89 -13.66
C SER A 270 -5.90 -3.87 -14.73
N PHE A 271 -6.36 -4.07 -15.94
CA PHE A 271 -6.29 -3.13 -17.05
C PHE A 271 -7.56 -3.28 -17.86
N SER A 272 -8.60 -2.58 -17.47
CA SER A 272 -9.94 -2.75 -18.02
C SER A 272 -10.56 -1.42 -18.41
N ALA A 273 -11.34 -1.42 -19.49
CA ALA A 273 -12.04 -0.23 -19.94
C ALA A 273 -13.02 0.28 -18.86
N ALA A 274 -12.99 1.58 -18.63
CA ALA A 274 -13.88 2.28 -17.72
C ALA A 274 -14.50 3.49 -18.42
N ALA A 275 -15.60 4.04 -17.86
CA ALA A 275 -16.20 5.23 -18.42
C ALA A 275 -15.23 6.41 -18.36
N SER A 276 -15.15 7.19 -19.43
CA SER A 276 -14.20 8.32 -19.56
C SER A 276 -14.65 9.58 -18.80
N GLY A 277 -15.89 9.60 -18.30
CA GLY A 277 -16.52 10.79 -17.74
C GLY A 277 -17.30 11.59 -18.80
N LYS A 278 -17.78 12.76 -18.40
CA LYS A 278 -18.52 13.69 -19.26
C LYS A 278 -17.93 15.09 -19.14
N VAL A 279 -18.01 15.86 -20.21
CA VAL A 279 -17.62 17.27 -20.19
C VAL A 279 -18.63 18.03 -19.31
N VAL A 280 -18.11 18.78 -18.34
CA VAL A 280 -18.91 19.58 -17.41
C VAL A 280 -18.64 21.07 -17.55
N ARG A 281 -17.54 21.45 -18.20
CA ARG A 281 -17.21 22.83 -18.56
C ARG A 281 -16.25 22.84 -19.75
N SER A 282 -16.48 23.72 -20.72
CA SER A 282 -15.55 23.96 -21.84
C SER A 282 -15.76 25.37 -22.42
N ASP A 283 -14.68 25.95 -22.94
CA ASP A 283 -14.71 27.15 -23.78
C ASP A 283 -14.64 26.82 -25.29
N LEU A 284 -14.56 25.51 -25.63
CA LEU A 284 -14.57 25.03 -27.00
C LEU A 284 -16.02 24.63 -27.42
N ALA A 285 -16.54 25.24 -28.48
CA ALA A 285 -17.84 24.90 -29.01
C ALA A 285 -17.90 23.44 -29.51
N GLY A 286 -18.97 22.72 -29.17
CA GLY A 286 -19.17 21.33 -29.55
C GLY A 286 -18.43 20.32 -28.68
N ALA A 287 -17.66 20.76 -27.67
CA ALA A 287 -16.91 19.86 -26.77
C ALA A 287 -17.81 19.05 -25.83
N GLU A 288 -19.06 19.45 -25.64
CA GLU A 288 -20.02 18.74 -24.77
C GLU A 288 -20.33 17.31 -25.23
N ALA A 289 -20.11 17.00 -26.52
CA ALA A 289 -20.26 15.67 -27.06
C ALA A 289 -19.00 14.77 -26.88
N PHE A 290 -17.86 15.35 -26.49
CA PHE A 290 -16.63 14.62 -26.18
C PHE A 290 -16.73 13.91 -24.82
N PRO A 291 -16.18 12.70 -24.63
CA PRO A 291 -15.39 11.90 -25.59
C PRO A 291 -16.23 10.99 -26.51
N GLY A 292 -17.54 11.09 -26.51
CA GLY A 292 -18.42 10.25 -27.36
C GLY A 292 -18.35 10.61 -28.85
N ARG A 293 -17.91 11.82 -29.17
CA ARG A 293 -17.64 12.30 -30.53
C ARG A 293 -16.31 13.05 -30.56
N ALA A 294 -15.63 12.96 -31.67
CA ALA A 294 -14.44 13.79 -31.93
C ALA A 294 -14.80 15.27 -31.95
N VAL A 295 -13.88 16.11 -31.48
CA VAL A 295 -13.97 17.56 -31.51
C VAL A 295 -12.68 18.17 -32.06
N THR A 296 -12.79 19.25 -32.83
CA THR A 296 -11.65 19.92 -33.41
C THR A 296 -11.37 21.24 -32.68
N VAL A 297 -10.13 21.40 -32.22
CA VAL A 297 -9.60 22.65 -31.70
C VAL A 297 -9.02 23.43 -32.89
N PRO A 298 -9.51 24.66 -33.21
CA PRO A 298 -9.01 25.43 -34.34
C PRO A 298 -7.51 25.74 -34.24
N ALA A 299 -6.87 26.03 -35.36
CA ALA A 299 -5.49 26.53 -35.41
C ALA A 299 -5.36 27.84 -34.64
N ASN A 300 -4.16 28.11 -34.08
CA ASN A 300 -3.79 29.32 -33.35
C ASN A 300 -4.79 29.67 -32.22
N SER A 301 -5.32 28.68 -31.51
CA SER A 301 -6.31 28.84 -30.45
C SER A 301 -5.90 28.17 -29.16
N HIS A 302 -6.55 28.60 -28.10
CA HIS A 302 -6.45 27.99 -26.75
C HIS A 302 -7.83 27.48 -26.37
N ALA A 303 -7.89 26.25 -25.90
CA ALA A 303 -9.13 25.61 -25.46
C ALA A 303 -8.95 24.84 -24.15
N ARG A 304 -9.99 24.86 -23.30
CA ARG A 304 -10.06 24.06 -22.09
C ARG A 304 -11.31 23.20 -22.09
N ILE A 305 -11.13 21.93 -21.71
CA ILE A 305 -12.22 20.96 -21.59
C ILE A 305 -12.07 20.26 -20.26
N LEU A 306 -13.02 20.49 -19.35
CA LEU A 306 -13.07 19.83 -18.04
C LEU A 306 -14.03 18.65 -18.10
N LEU A 307 -13.53 17.46 -17.82
CA LEU A 307 -14.32 16.23 -17.66
C LEU A 307 -14.47 15.89 -16.19
N SER A 308 -15.65 15.40 -15.83
CA SER A 308 -15.97 14.90 -14.49
C SER A 308 -16.39 13.44 -14.55
N ARG A 309 -15.98 12.68 -13.56
CA ARG A 309 -16.43 11.32 -13.27
C ARG A 309 -17.33 11.32 -12.03
N ASP A 310 -18.19 10.30 -11.95
CA ASP A 310 -19.08 10.13 -10.79
C ASP A 310 -18.31 9.77 -9.51
N ALA A 311 -17.09 9.21 -9.66
CA ALA A 311 -16.27 8.82 -8.53
C ALA A 311 -14.78 8.81 -8.90
N MET A 312 -13.94 8.86 -7.85
CA MET A 312 -12.49 8.69 -7.93
C MET A 312 -12.10 7.37 -8.59
N ILE A 313 -11.04 7.38 -9.38
CA ILE A 313 -10.48 6.22 -10.07
C ILE A 313 -8.96 6.28 -10.12
N SER A 314 -8.30 5.13 -10.08
CA SER A 314 -6.91 4.93 -10.50
C SER A 314 -6.91 4.27 -11.88
N ALA A 315 -6.32 4.92 -12.87
CA ALA A 315 -6.39 4.45 -14.26
C ALA A 315 -5.25 4.98 -15.13
N TYR A 316 -5.10 4.38 -16.31
CA TYR A 316 -4.31 4.94 -17.42
C TYR A 316 -5.26 5.74 -18.32
N PRO A 317 -5.05 7.06 -18.47
CA PRO A 317 -5.73 7.85 -19.48
C PRO A 317 -5.10 7.59 -20.85
N GLU A 318 -5.90 7.45 -21.88
CA GLU A 318 -5.46 7.29 -23.27
C GLU A 318 -6.17 8.34 -24.13
N LEU A 319 -5.40 9.31 -24.65
CA LEU A 319 -5.90 10.37 -25.51
C LEU A 319 -5.48 10.10 -26.96
N ILE A 320 -6.44 9.97 -27.85
CA ILE A 320 -6.21 9.75 -29.29
C ILE A 320 -6.42 11.07 -30.02
N VAL A 321 -5.42 11.50 -30.77
CA VAL A 321 -5.46 12.74 -31.53
C VAL A 321 -4.91 12.61 -32.94
N SER A 322 -5.27 13.53 -33.83
CA SER A 322 -4.66 13.70 -35.15
C SER A 322 -4.60 15.17 -35.54
N GLY A 323 -3.71 15.54 -36.43
CA GLY A 323 -3.37 16.93 -36.75
C GLY A 323 -2.61 17.59 -35.59
N GLY A 324 -2.58 18.92 -35.58
CA GLY A 324 -2.04 19.72 -34.49
C GLY A 324 -0.51 19.67 -34.36
N ALA A 325 0.25 19.56 -35.46
CA ALA A 325 1.70 19.69 -35.38
C ALA A 325 2.10 20.99 -34.67
N GLY A 326 2.96 20.83 -33.63
CA GLY A 326 3.36 21.96 -32.78
C GLY A 326 2.35 22.38 -31.72
N ALA A 327 1.28 21.63 -31.52
CA ALA A 327 0.37 21.86 -30.41
C ALA A 327 0.95 21.33 -29.08
N SER A 328 0.37 21.79 -27.97
CA SER A 328 0.64 21.28 -26.62
C SER A 328 -0.67 20.97 -25.92
N ILE A 329 -0.78 19.80 -25.36
CA ILE A 329 -1.94 19.33 -24.59
C ILE A 329 -1.46 19.00 -23.19
N LYS A 330 -1.97 19.71 -22.18
CA LYS A 330 -1.80 19.34 -20.77
C LYS A 330 -3.05 18.61 -20.30
N LEU A 331 -2.87 17.43 -19.78
CA LEU A 331 -3.93 16.65 -19.16
C LEU A 331 -3.75 16.68 -17.64
N THR A 332 -4.48 17.58 -16.98
CA THR A 332 -4.42 17.78 -15.53
C THR A 332 -5.36 16.83 -14.82
N TYR A 333 -4.90 16.22 -13.73
CA TYR A 333 -5.66 15.32 -12.88
C TYR A 333 -5.93 15.98 -11.53
N ALA A 334 -7.18 15.95 -11.08
CA ALA A 334 -7.57 16.55 -9.83
C ALA A 334 -8.56 15.64 -9.06
N GLU A 335 -8.36 15.54 -7.76
CA GLU A 335 -9.31 14.85 -6.87
C GLU A 335 -10.59 15.67 -6.68
N ALA A 336 -10.44 16.98 -6.60
CA ALA A 336 -11.51 17.98 -6.50
C ALA A 336 -11.03 19.32 -7.05
N LEU A 337 -11.94 20.24 -7.32
CA LEU A 337 -11.64 21.56 -7.84
C LEU A 337 -11.42 22.57 -6.70
N TYR A 338 -10.57 23.56 -6.94
CA TYR A 338 -10.18 24.60 -5.98
C TYR A 338 -10.89 25.93 -6.27
N ASP A 339 -11.37 26.61 -5.23
CA ASP A 339 -11.83 27.98 -5.33
C ASP A 339 -10.67 29.00 -5.28
N SER A 340 -11.00 30.31 -5.29
CA SER A 340 -10.03 31.39 -5.22
C SER A 340 -9.19 31.40 -3.92
N ASP A 341 -9.73 30.86 -2.84
CA ASP A 341 -9.05 30.75 -1.55
C ASP A 341 -8.25 29.45 -1.41
N MET A 342 -8.09 28.69 -2.50
CA MET A 342 -7.38 27.42 -2.53
C MET A 342 -8.05 26.34 -1.67
N LYS A 343 -9.34 26.42 -1.44
CA LYS A 343 -10.15 25.42 -0.72
C LYS A 343 -10.96 24.57 -1.69
N ARG A 344 -11.19 23.32 -1.33
CA ARG A 344 -11.95 22.39 -2.17
C ARG A 344 -13.42 22.30 -1.79
N GLY A 345 -13.77 22.45 -0.51
CA GLY A 345 -15.16 22.50 -0.03
C GLY A 345 -16.00 21.30 -0.49
N ASP A 346 -17.17 21.56 -1.01
CA ASP A 346 -18.05 20.56 -1.64
C ASP A 346 -17.44 20.07 -2.96
N ARG A 347 -17.34 18.75 -3.12
CA ARG A 347 -16.62 18.10 -4.23
C ARG A 347 -17.37 18.09 -5.55
N ASP A 348 -18.67 18.44 -5.55
CA ASP A 348 -19.47 18.55 -6.77
C ASP A 348 -19.50 19.98 -7.36
N LEU A 349 -18.98 20.96 -6.63
CA LEU A 349 -18.95 22.35 -7.11
C LEU A 349 -17.94 22.52 -8.25
N ILE A 350 -18.40 23.06 -9.37
CA ILE A 350 -17.63 23.28 -10.60
C ILE A 350 -17.46 24.77 -10.90
N GLU A 351 -18.50 25.55 -10.63
CA GLU A 351 -18.53 26.98 -10.97
C GLU A 351 -17.45 27.77 -10.24
N ASN A 352 -16.72 28.61 -10.97
CA ASN A 352 -15.64 29.45 -10.46
C ASN A 352 -14.50 28.67 -9.76
N ARG A 353 -14.29 27.40 -10.15
CA ARG A 353 -13.26 26.54 -9.59
C ARG A 353 -12.26 26.10 -10.65
N GLN A 354 -11.03 25.78 -10.20
CA GLN A 354 -9.90 25.42 -11.03
C GLN A 354 -9.49 23.96 -10.79
N ALA A 355 -9.13 23.27 -11.86
CA ALA A 355 -8.45 21.98 -11.78
C ALA A 355 -6.96 22.23 -11.53
N LEU A 356 -6.51 21.98 -10.32
CA LEU A 356 -5.10 22.11 -9.94
C LEU A 356 -4.57 20.76 -9.49
N GLY A 357 -3.44 20.34 -10.05
CA GLY A 357 -2.83 19.06 -9.73
C GLY A 357 -1.69 18.72 -10.68
N ILE A 358 -1.22 17.47 -10.62
CA ILE A 358 -0.25 16.97 -11.57
C ILE A 358 -0.89 16.89 -12.96
N TYR A 359 -0.07 17.08 -13.98
CA TYR A 359 -0.48 16.95 -15.38
C TYR A 359 0.60 16.30 -16.23
N ASP A 360 0.17 15.45 -17.15
CA ASP A 360 1.00 14.98 -18.25
C ASP A 360 0.90 15.96 -19.43
N THR A 361 1.95 16.01 -20.26
CA THR A 361 2.00 16.87 -21.44
C THR A 361 2.20 16.03 -22.68
N PHE A 362 1.35 16.21 -23.68
CA PHE A 362 1.43 15.56 -24.97
C PHE A 362 1.71 16.59 -26.06
N LEU A 363 2.71 16.32 -26.89
CA LEU A 363 3.14 17.23 -27.98
C LEU A 363 2.92 16.52 -29.33
N PRO A 364 1.80 16.74 -30.00
CA PRO A 364 1.49 16.15 -31.31
C PRO A 364 2.43 16.66 -32.40
N ASP A 365 2.71 15.79 -33.40
CA ASP A 365 3.51 16.11 -34.58
C ASP A 365 2.73 16.05 -35.91
N GLY A 366 1.40 15.86 -35.85
CA GLY A 366 0.47 15.82 -36.99
C GLY A 366 -0.16 14.46 -37.27
N PRO A 367 0.56 13.36 -37.41
CA PRO A 367 -0.01 12.02 -37.53
C PRO A 367 -0.95 11.64 -36.37
N ARG A 368 -1.75 10.59 -36.62
CA ARG A 368 -2.65 10.05 -35.59
C ARG A 368 -1.84 9.29 -34.55
N HIS A 369 -1.92 9.70 -33.28
CA HIS A 369 -1.27 9.05 -32.16
C HIS A 369 -2.22 8.77 -31.01
N SER A 370 -1.87 7.75 -30.23
CA SER A 370 -2.48 7.41 -28.94
C SER A 370 -1.49 7.73 -27.82
N PHE A 371 -1.78 8.73 -27.02
CA PHE A 371 -0.97 9.17 -25.89
C PHE A 371 -1.47 8.52 -24.61
N MET A 372 -0.63 7.72 -23.98
CA MET A 372 -0.90 7.08 -22.69
C MET A 372 0.39 7.11 -21.86
N PRO A 373 0.36 7.63 -20.60
CA PRO A 373 1.54 7.60 -19.74
C PRO A 373 1.92 6.17 -19.37
N LEU A 374 3.19 5.96 -19.05
CA LEU A 374 3.71 4.65 -18.63
C LEU A 374 3.25 4.26 -17.21
N TRP A 375 2.86 5.25 -16.41
CA TRP A 375 2.31 5.04 -15.08
C TRP A 375 0.90 5.59 -14.96
N TRP A 376 0.06 4.90 -14.18
CA TRP A 376 -1.33 5.29 -13.94
C TRP A 376 -1.46 6.57 -13.11
N ARG A 377 -2.62 7.19 -13.20
CA ARG A 377 -3.01 8.42 -12.49
C ARG A 377 -4.28 8.17 -11.68
N THR A 378 -4.52 9.05 -10.69
CA THR A 378 -5.73 9.02 -9.87
C THR A 378 -6.45 10.36 -10.01
N TRP A 379 -7.77 10.32 -10.24
CA TRP A 379 -8.54 11.55 -10.43
C TRP A 379 -10.05 11.33 -10.29
N ARG A 380 -10.75 12.43 -10.05
CA ARG A 380 -12.17 12.58 -10.27
C ARG A 380 -12.46 13.53 -11.44
N TYR A 381 -11.63 14.56 -11.55
CA TYR A 381 -11.69 15.57 -12.61
C TYR A 381 -10.43 15.53 -13.46
N THR A 382 -10.61 15.65 -14.80
CA THR A 382 -9.50 15.84 -15.73
C THR A 382 -9.76 17.09 -16.57
N GLU A 383 -8.74 17.94 -16.71
CA GLU A 383 -8.82 19.10 -17.57
C GLU A 383 -7.80 19.00 -18.70
N LEU A 384 -8.28 19.04 -19.94
CA LEU A 384 -7.47 19.22 -21.12
C LEU A 384 -7.28 20.74 -21.34
N ASP A 385 -6.03 21.21 -21.22
CA ASP A 385 -5.61 22.58 -21.53
C ASP A 385 -4.76 22.51 -22.81
N ILE A 386 -5.31 23.03 -23.93
CA ILE A 386 -4.83 22.75 -25.28
C ILE A 386 -4.44 24.08 -25.94
N GLN A 387 -3.19 24.14 -26.38
CA GLN A 387 -2.68 25.23 -27.20
C GLN A 387 -2.35 24.69 -28.59
N THR A 388 -2.99 25.16 -29.64
CA THR A 388 -2.69 24.79 -31.03
C THR A 388 -1.72 25.79 -31.67
N GLY A 389 -0.89 25.26 -32.58
CA GLY A 389 -0.08 26.04 -33.51
C GLY A 389 -0.87 26.39 -34.79
N SER A 390 -0.15 26.46 -35.93
CA SER A 390 -0.73 26.78 -37.24
C SER A 390 -1.69 25.70 -37.79
N GLU A 391 -1.75 24.52 -37.19
CA GLU A 391 -2.62 23.44 -37.60
C GLU A 391 -3.73 23.20 -36.59
N PRO A 392 -4.98 22.87 -37.04
CA PRO A 392 -6.03 22.44 -36.14
C PRO A 392 -5.73 21.06 -35.59
N LEU A 393 -6.15 20.80 -34.34
CA LEU A 393 -6.01 19.52 -33.65
C LEU A 393 -7.39 18.84 -33.53
N SER A 394 -7.47 17.58 -33.94
CA SER A 394 -8.64 16.73 -33.69
C SER A 394 -8.42 15.88 -32.43
N LEU A 395 -9.29 16.04 -31.44
CA LEU A 395 -9.41 15.11 -30.31
C LEU A 395 -10.38 14.01 -30.73
N GLU A 396 -9.88 12.82 -31.04
CA GLU A 396 -10.70 11.73 -31.60
C GLU A 396 -11.40 10.91 -30.52
N ALA A 397 -10.67 10.58 -29.44
CA ALA A 397 -11.20 9.79 -28.33
C ALA A 397 -10.42 10.05 -27.04
N PHE A 398 -11.08 9.82 -25.93
CA PHE A 398 -10.44 9.74 -24.61
C PHE A 398 -10.92 8.45 -23.94
N HIS A 399 -10.02 7.48 -23.81
CA HIS A 399 -10.27 6.21 -23.14
C HIS A 399 -9.66 6.21 -21.75
N VAL A 400 -10.25 5.44 -20.87
CA VAL A 400 -9.79 5.25 -19.48
C VAL A 400 -9.68 3.77 -19.22
N HIS A 401 -8.49 3.31 -18.81
CA HIS A 401 -8.22 1.93 -18.45
C HIS A 401 -8.00 1.85 -16.95
N GLU A 402 -9.04 1.42 -16.22
CA GLU A 402 -8.99 1.26 -14.77
C GLU A 402 -7.94 0.23 -14.38
N THR A 403 -7.16 0.56 -13.36
CA THR A 403 -6.13 -0.32 -12.82
C THR A 403 -6.19 -0.35 -11.29
N GLY A 404 -5.68 -1.43 -10.72
CA GLY A 404 -5.61 -1.66 -9.28
C GLY A 404 -5.50 -3.15 -8.99
N TYR A 405 -5.36 -3.48 -7.73
CA TYR A 405 -5.37 -4.87 -7.28
C TYR A 405 -6.74 -5.51 -7.60
N PRO A 406 -6.78 -6.65 -8.31
CA PRO A 406 -8.03 -7.22 -8.80
C PRO A 406 -8.79 -7.98 -7.70
N PHE A 407 -9.21 -7.27 -6.65
CA PHE A 407 -10.01 -7.84 -5.57
C PHE A 407 -11.31 -8.44 -6.12
N LYS A 408 -11.61 -9.63 -5.65
CA LYS A 408 -12.94 -10.22 -5.85
C LYS A 408 -13.83 -9.87 -4.65
N GLN A 409 -14.67 -8.87 -4.81
CA GLN A 409 -15.65 -8.52 -3.79
C GLN A 409 -16.65 -9.66 -3.60
N VAL A 410 -16.74 -10.21 -2.39
CA VAL A 410 -17.72 -11.22 -1.98
C VAL A 410 -18.63 -10.71 -0.87
N ALA A 411 -18.20 -9.67 -0.17
CA ALA A 411 -19.01 -9.02 0.85
C ALA A 411 -20.00 -8.03 0.27
N HIS A 412 -21.07 -7.76 1.03
CA HIS A 412 -22.00 -6.68 0.79
C HIS A 412 -22.56 -6.15 2.10
N PHE A 413 -23.07 -4.92 2.07
CA PHE A 413 -23.78 -4.30 3.18
C PHE A 413 -24.96 -3.48 2.65
N ASN A 414 -26.17 -3.87 3.03
CA ASN A 414 -27.41 -3.21 2.61
C ASN A 414 -28.36 -3.13 3.81
N SER A 415 -28.56 -1.94 4.32
CA SER A 415 -29.37 -1.67 5.50
C SER A 415 -30.54 -0.75 5.18
N SER A 416 -31.47 -0.63 6.11
CA SER A 416 -32.57 0.38 6.03
C SER A 416 -32.09 1.83 6.15
N ASP A 417 -30.80 2.07 6.40
CA ASP A 417 -30.18 3.39 6.41
C ASP A 417 -29.33 3.59 5.14
N PRO A 418 -29.80 4.36 4.15
CA PRO A 418 -29.08 4.55 2.89
C PRO A 418 -27.72 5.23 3.06
N GLN A 419 -27.52 6.05 4.11
CA GLN A 419 -26.22 6.69 4.34
C GLN A 419 -25.16 5.67 4.81
N LEU A 420 -25.52 4.68 5.64
CA LEU A 420 -24.61 3.60 6.01
C LEU A 420 -24.22 2.78 4.78
N ASN A 421 -25.17 2.48 3.90
CA ASN A 421 -24.89 1.79 2.64
C ASN A 421 -23.91 2.60 1.78
N ARG A 422 -24.08 3.92 1.73
CA ARG A 422 -23.20 4.82 0.98
C ARG A 422 -21.80 4.91 1.64
N ILE A 423 -21.71 4.99 2.96
CA ILE A 423 -20.42 4.96 3.71
C ILE A 423 -19.65 3.69 3.36
N TRP A 424 -20.31 2.53 3.37
CA TRP A 424 -19.69 1.26 3.01
C TRP A 424 -19.15 1.27 1.57
N GLN A 425 -19.95 1.75 0.61
CA GLN A 425 -19.57 1.82 -0.81
C GLN A 425 -18.38 2.76 -1.06
N VAL A 426 -18.41 3.96 -0.47
CA VAL A 426 -17.32 4.94 -0.60
C VAL A 426 -16.04 4.42 0.04
N GLY A 427 -16.14 3.80 1.22
CA GLY A 427 -14.98 3.22 1.88
C GLY A 427 -14.37 2.05 1.11
N TRP A 428 -15.19 1.17 0.54
CA TRP A 428 -14.67 0.10 -0.33
C TRP A 428 -13.98 0.65 -1.58
N ARG A 429 -14.56 1.66 -2.21
CA ARG A 429 -13.92 2.36 -3.34
C ARG A 429 -12.59 2.98 -2.95
N THR A 430 -12.51 3.65 -1.80
CA THR A 430 -11.23 4.19 -1.29
C THR A 430 -10.18 3.10 -1.15
N ALA A 431 -10.54 1.97 -0.52
CA ALA A 431 -9.63 0.84 -0.36
C ALA A 431 -9.19 0.22 -1.70
N GLN A 432 -10.07 0.20 -2.72
CA GLN A 432 -9.71 -0.29 -4.05
C GLN A 432 -8.76 0.66 -4.79
N VAL A 433 -9.01 1.96 -4.73
CA VAL A 433 -8.18 2.99 -5.37
C VAL A 433 -6.77 3.02 -4.77
N ASP A 434 -6.65 2.78 -3.46
CA ASP A 434 -5.39 2.78 -2.73
C ASP A 434 -4.73 1.39 -2.61
N ALA A 435 -5.16 0.40 -3.42
CA ALA A 435 -4.57 -0.93 -3.45
C ALA A 435 -4.12 -1.30 -4.87
N HIS A 436 -2.83 -1.51 -5.03
CA HIS A 436 -2.19 -1.92 -6.27
C HIS A 436 -1.23 -3.10 -6.02
N GLU A 437 0.05 -2.94 -6.30
CA GLU A 437 1.10 -3.93 -6.00
C GLU A 437 1.50 -3.91 -4.52
N THR A 438 1.14 -2.85 -3.85
CA THR A 438 1.19 -2.62 -2.40
C THR A 438 -0.12 -1.95 -1.99
N TYR A 439 -0.43 -1.96 -0.70
CA TYR A 439 -1.32 -0.93 -0.18
C TYR A 439 -0.64 0.43 -0.29
N MET A 440 -1.42 1.49 -0.34
CA MET A 440 -0.92 2.87 -0.44
C MET A 440 -1.69 3.74 0.54
N ASP A 441 -1.00 4.70 1.16
CA ASP A 441 -1.64 5.72 1.97
C ASP A 441 -2.64 6.52 1.13
N SER A 442 -2.17 6.98 -0.03
CA SER A 442 -2.95 7.75 -0.99
C SER A 442 -2.51 7.47 -2.42
N ALA A 443 -3.45 7.18 -3.29
CA ALA A 443 -3.18 6.88 -4.69
C ALA A 443 -2.77 8.11 -5.52
N TYR A 444 -3.13 9.32 -5.07
CA TYR A 444 -2.81 10.56 -5.77
C TYR A 444 -1.49 11.19 -5.32
N TRP A 445 -1.25 11.30 -3.99
CA TRP A 445 -0.20 12.17 -3.44
C TRP A 445 1.13 11.47 -3.17
N GLU A 446 1.10 10.25 -2.65
CA GLU A 446 2.30 9.58 -2.16
C GLU A 446 2.54 8.21 -2.79
N GLN A 447 1.52 7.36 -2.89
CA GLN A 447 1.61 5.98 -3.35
C GLN A 447 2.59 5.15 -2.50
N LEU A 448 2.66 5.45 -1.19
CA LEU A 448 3.56 4.82 -0.23
C LEU A 448 2.82 3.82 0.67
N GLN A 449 3.44 2.67 0.94
CA GLN A 449 2.91 1.68 1.86
C GLN A 449 3.36 1.99 3.29
N TYR A 450 2.57 2.78 4.03
CA TYR A 450 2.80 3.05 5.44
C TYR A 450 2.22 1.94 6.33
N THR A 451 2.90 1.61 7.44
CA THR A 451 2.48 0.51 8.33
C THR A 451 1.12 0.76 8.99
N GLY A 452 0.89 2.01 9.46
CA GLY A 452 -0.36 2.39 10.11
C GLY A 452 -1.56 2.25 9.18
N ASP A 453 -1.43 2.76 7.96
CA ASP A 453 -2.44 2.68 6.90
C ASP A 453 -2.71 1.24 6.50
N THR A 454 -1.64 0.50 6.24
CA THR A 454 -1.69 -0.89 5.80
C THR A 454 -2.43 -1.78 6.79
N ARG A 455 -2.25 -1.56 8.11
CA ARG A 455 -2.96 -2.32 9.13
C ARG A 455 -4.48 -2.26 8.96
N LEU A 456 -5.02 -1.09 8.66
CA LEU A 456 -6.46 -0.91 8.46
C LEU A 456 -6.93 -1.43 7.09
N GLN A 457 -6.12 -1.21 6.05
CA GLN A 457 -6.43 -1.70 4.70
C GLN A 457 -6.49 -3.22 4.63
N MET A 458 -5.57 -3.93 5.30
CA MET A 458 -5.61 -5.40 5.32
C MET A 458 -6.88 -5.94 5.99
N LEU A 459 -7.38 -5.30 7.05
CA LEU A 459 -8.64 -5.68 7.69
C LEU A 459 -9.84 -5.51 6.76
N ILE A 460 -9.86 -4.44 5.96
CA ILE A 460 -10.87 -4.24 4.91
C ILE A 460 -10.78 -5.34 3.85
N SER A 461 -9.57 -5.66 3.39
CA SER A 461 -9.34 -6.71 2.39
C SER A 461 -9.82 -8.07 2.87
N TYR A 462 -9.55 -8.42 4.12
CA TYR A 462 -10.03 -9.68 4.72
C TYR A 462 -11.55 -9.73 4.75
N ALA A 463 -12.19 -8.68 5.25
CA ALA A 463 -13.63 -8.66 5.42
C ALA A 463 -14.40 -8.64 4.08
N VAL A 464 -13.86 -7.96 3.06
CA VAL A 464 -14.59 -7.74 1.79
C VAL A 464 -14.27 -8.77 0.73
N SER A 465 -13.03 -9.19 0.60
CA SER A 465 -12.59 -10.11 -0.45
C SER A 465 -12.12 -11.47 0.05
N GLY A 466 -11.63 -11.55 1.28
CA GLY A 466 -10.94 -12.73 1.82
C GLY A 466 -9.53 -12.93 1.26
N ASP A 467 -9.06 -12.05 0.38
CA ASP A 467 -7.73 -12.14 -0.21
C ASP A 467 -6.66 -11.56 0.74
N ALA A 468 -5.78 -12.43 1.23
CA ALA A 468 -4.75 -12.07 2.20
C ALA A 468 -3.35 -11.87 1.57
N ARG A 469 -3.19 -12.08 0.24
CA ARG A 469 -1.87 -12.08 -0.41
C ARG A 469 -1.17 -10.72 -0.30
N LEU A 470 -1.92 -9.63 -0.53
CA LEU A 470 -1.36 -8.28 -0.42
C LEU A 470 -0.96 -7.95 1.03
N ALA A 471 -1.77 -8.37 2.01
CA ALA A 471 -1.47 -8.22 3.43
C ALA A 471 -0.25 -9.04 3.86
N GLN A 472 -0.12 -10.28 3.39
CA GLN A 472 1.06 -11.10 3.65
C GLN A 472 2.32 -10.45 3.08
N GLN A 473 2.27 -9.99 1.83
CA GLN A 473 3.39 -9.27 1.20
C GLN A 473 3.79 -8.03 2.00
N ALA A 474 2.83 -7.27 2.51
CA ALA A 474 3.09 -6.08 3.31
C ALA A 474 3.80 -6.43 4.64
N ILE A 475 3.28 -7.42 5.37
CA ILE A 475 3.91 -7.91 6.62
C ILE A 475 5.36 -8.33 6.38
N GLU A 476 5.62 -9.09 5.31
CA GLU A 476 6.95 -9.58 4.94
C GLU A 476 7.87 -8.45 4.49
N SER A 477 7.36 -7.51 3.68
CA SER A 477 8.14 -6.35 3.23
C SER A 477 8.59 -5.48 4.41
N PHE A 478 7.71 -5.18 5.35
CA PHE A 478 8.10 -4.44 6.55
C PHE A 478 9.11 -5.19 7.39
N ALA A 479 8.98 -6.51 7.54
CA ALA A 479 9.96 -7.33 8.25
C ALA A 479 11.37 -7.25 7.62
N GLU A 480 11.46 -7.07 6.29
CA GLU A 480 12.71 -6.94 5.54
C GLU A 480 13.30 -5.51 5.58
N SER A 481 12.53 -4.51 5.99
CA SER A 481 12.92 -3.11 5.98
C SER A 481 13.76 -2.69 7.19
N GLU A 482 14.65 -3.56 7.66
CA GLU A 482 15.45 -3.26 8.87
C GLU A 482 16.13 -1.91 8.78
N ALA A 483 15.83 -1.08 9.77
CA ALA A 483 16.36 0.24 9.96
C ALA A 483 17.00 0.35 11.36
N ASP A 484 17.36 1.53 11.77
CA ASP A 484 18.09 1.88 12.98
C ASP A 484 17.80 0.97 14.19
N GLY A 485 18.83 0.21 14.60
CA GLY A 485 18.82 -0.62 15.79
C GLY A 485 17.78 -1.73 15.85
N GLY A 486 17.14 -2.06 14.71
CA GLY A 486 16.15 -3.12 14.62
C GLY A 486 14.71 -2.64 14.47
N LEU A 487 14.45 -1.34 14.33
CA LEU A 487 13.17 -0.81 13.89
C LEU A 487 12.96 -1.08 12.38
N GLN A 488 11.78 -0.80 11.92
CA GLN A 488 11.37 -0.88 10.52
C GLN A 488 11.21 0.52 9.92
N GLN A 489 11.31 0.62 8.60
CA GLN A 489 10.89 1.82 7.91
C GLN A 489 9.38 2.02 8.08
N GLY A 490 8.95 3.27 8.25
CA GLY A 490 7.55 3.62 8.41
C GLY A 490 6.73 3.44 7.13
N ALA A 491 7.42 3.57 5.97
CA ALA A 491 6.86 3.30 4.63
C ALA A 491 7.85 2.45 3.84
N TYR A 492 7.41 1.27 3.35
CA TYR A 492 8.28 0.36 2.61
C TYR A 492 7.46 -0.62 1.75
N PRO A 493 7.91 -1.03 0.52
CA PRO A 493 9.14 -0.59 -0.16
C PRO A 493 9.11 0.88 -0.55
N SER A 494 10.22 1.58 -0.33
CA SER A 494 10.33 3.02 -0.59
C SER A 494 11.80 3.41 -0.79
N ARG A 495 12.04 4.51 -1.49
CA ARG A 495 13.37 5.12 -1.62
C ARG A 495 13.71 6.07 -0.46
N SER A 496 12.79 6.23 0.46
CA SER A 496 12.93 7.12 1.61
C SER A 496 13.27 6.31 2.86
N ASP A 497 14.35 6.67 3.52
CA ASP A 497 14.67 6.16 4.86
C ASP A 497 13.84 6.94 5.88
N ASN A 498 12.60 6.53 6.07
CA ASN A 498 11.68 7.15 7.01
C ASN A 498 11.35 6.18 8.15
N VAL A 499 12.01 6.34 9.28
CA VAL A 499 11.75 5.50 10.48
C VAL A 499 10.71 6.19 11.36
N ILE A 500 9.56 5.55 11.47
CA ILE A 500 8.48 5.95 12.40
C ILE A 500 8.44 4.90 13.50
N ALA A 501 8.99 5.24 14.68
CA ALA A 501 9.17 4.27 15.76
C ALA A 501 7.87 3.58 16.17
N THR A 502 6.77 4.33 16.29
CA THR A 502 5.45 3.82 16.62
C THR A 502 4.89 2.88 15.56
N PHE A 503 5.23 3.08 14.28
CA PHE A 503 4.77 2.21 13.21
C PHE A 503 5.37 0.80 13.29
N SER A 504 6.60 0.67 13.82
CA SER A 504 7.14 -0.64 14.16
C SER A 504 6.30 -1.36 15.24
N LEU A 505 5.73 -0.63 16.21
CA LEU A 505 4.77 -1.21 17.17
C LEU A 505 3.46 -1.61 16.50
N LEU A 506 2.98 -0.84 15.53
CA LEU A 506 1.76 -1.18 14.77
C LEU A 506 1.94 -2.42 13.90
N TRP A 507 3.16 -2.71 13.44
CA TRP A 507 3.43 -3.95 12.74
C TRP A 507 3.26 -5.19 13.63
N VAL A 508 3.58 -5.09 14.93
CA VAL A 508 3.22 -6.14 15.90
C VAL A 508 1.69 -6.35 15.93
N GLY A 509 0.93 -5.25 15.85
CA GLY A 509 -0.52 -5.29 15.69
C GLY A 509 -0.97 -5.99 14.40
N MET A 510 -0.25 -5.80 13.26
CA MET A 510 -0.57 -6.51 12.01
C MET A 510 -0.40 -8.03 12.16
N LEU A 511 0.62 -8.49 12.91
CA LEU A 511 0.80 -9.92 13.22
C LEU A 511 -0.33 -10.44 14.11
N ALA A 512 -0.77 -9.65 15.10
CA ALA A 512 -1.90 -10.00 15.96
C ALA A 512 -3.20 -10.10 15.17
N ASP A 513 -3.45 -9.14 14.28
CA ASP A 513 -4.62 -9.15 13.40
C ASP A 513 -4.57 -10.35 12.43
N TRP A 514 -3.39 -10.65 11.85
CA TRP A 514 -3.19 -11.85 11.02
C TRP A 514 -3.52 -13.13 11.78
N SER A 515 -3.08 -13.24 13.04
CA SER A 515 -3.33 -14.42 13.85
C SER A 515 -4.81 -14.71 14.05
N MET A 516 -5.63 -13.68 14.13
CA MET A 516 -7.09 -13.82 14.28
C MET A 516 -7.79 -14.08 12.94
N GLN A 517 -7.33 -13.45 11.88
CA GLN A 517 -8.00 -13.44 10.58
C GLN A 517 -7.56 -14.58 9.65
N GLN A 518 -6.34 -15.12 9.79
CA GLN A 518 -5.76 -16.04 8.83
C GLN A 518 -5.25 -17.33 9.48
N PRO A 519 -5.48 -18.50 8.86
CA PRO A 519 -5.05 -19.79 9.42
C PRO A 519 -3.56 -20.09 9.25
N ASP A 520 -2.85 -19.37 8.37
CA ASP A 520 -1.41 -19.59 8.13
C ASP A 520 -0.57 -19.02 9.28
N ARG A 521 -0.17 -19.93 10.18
CA ARG A 521 0.69 -19.62 11.33
C ARG A 521 2.14 -19.33 10.95
N SER A 522 2.57 -19.77 9.76
CA SER A 522 3.97 -19.60 9.32
C SER A 522 4.37 -18.14 9.19
N VAL A 523 3.43 -17.27 8.80
CA VAL A 523 3.65 -15.81 8.76
C VAL A 523 4.01 -15.26 10.13
N ILE A 524 3.39 -15.76 11.19
CA ILE A 524 3.67 -15.32 12.56
C ILE A 524 5.02 -15.89 13.03
N THR A 525 5.18 -17.21 12.96
CA THR A 525 6.35 -17.89 13.55
C THR A 525 7.68 -17.42 12.99
N ARG A 526 7.75 -17.16 11.66
CA ARG A 526 8.99 -16.62 11.05
C ARG A 526 9.30 -15.18 11.44
N ASN A 527 8.30 -14.43 11.89
CA ASN A 527 8.43 -13.01 12.25
C ASN A 527 8.59 -12.76 13.77
N LEU A 528 8.43 -13.77 14.63
CA LEU A 528 8.63 -13.62 16.08
C LEU A 528 9.98 -13.04 16.47
N PRO A 529 11.13 -13.46 15.88
CA PRO A 529 12.42 -12.88 16.21
C PRO A 529 12.47 -11.37 15.93
N ARG A 530 11.88 -10.93 14.83
CA ARG A 530 11.79 -9.51 14.47
C ARG A 530 10.93 -8.72 15.45
N MET A 531 9.78 -9.28 15.82
CA MET A 531 8.88 -8.72 16.83
C MET A 531 9.60 -8.47 18.15
N ARG A 532 10.35 -9.46 18.66
CA ARG A 532 11.15 -9.34 19.88
C ARG A 532 12.15 -8.19 19.79
N THR A 533 12.84 -8.07 18.66
CA THR A 533 13.81 -6.98 18.44
C THR A 533 13.13 -5.62 18.53
N ILE A 534 11.97 -5.46 17.90
CA ILE A 534 11.19 -4.22 17.93
C ILE A 534 10.75 -3.89 19.36
N LEU A 535 10.13 -4.83 20.06
CA LEU A 535 9.62 -4.59 21.42
C LEU A 535 10.76 -4.20 22.38
N LYS A 536 11.92 -4.86 22.26
CA LYS A 536 13.10 -4.59 23.07
C LYS A 536 13.75 -3.23 22.75
N TRP A 537 13.63 -2.74 21.52
CA TRP A 537 14.23 -1.46 21.11
C TRP A 537 13.74 -0.27 21.96
N PHE A 538 12.52 -0.36 22.50
CA PHE A 538 11.93 0.72 23.33
C PHE A 538 12.43 0.72 24.77
N GLU A 539 12.98 -0.37 25.30
CA GLU A 539 13.41 -0.51 26.70
C GLU A 539 14.43 0.55 27.15
N PRO A 540 15.49 0.88 26.39
CA PRO A 540 16.46 1.90 26.79
C PRO A 540 15.89 3.31 26.89
N TRP A 541 14.71 3.55 26.30
CA TRP A 541 14.05 4.85 26.31
C TRP A 541 13.14 5.06 27.52
N GLN A 542 12.99 4.05 28.40
CA GLN A 542 12.25 4.21 29.65
C GLN A 542 12.95 5.17 30.59
N ARG A 543 12.18 6.05 31.21
CA ARG A 543 12.60 6.97 32.27
C ARG A 543 12.56 6.27 33.63
N ALA A 544 13.14 6.89 34.64
CA ALA A 544 13.17 6.34 35.99
C ALA A 544 11.76 6.11 36.59
N ASN A 545 10.74 6.86 36.13
CA ASN A 545 9.34 6.70 36.52
C ASN A 545 8.60 5.62 35.71
N GLY A 546 9.27 4.90 34.83
CA GLY A 546 8.70 3.83 34.01
C GLY A 546 7.98 4.30 32.73
N LEU A 547 7.84 5.61 32.49
CA LEU A 547 7.29 6.13 31.25
C LEU A 547 8.33 6.13 30.14
N LEU A 548 7.90 5.94 28.89
CA LEU A 548 8.78 6.09 27.71
C LEU A 548 9.13 7.57 27.49
N GLY A 549 10.41 7.83 27.30
CA GLY A 549 10.93 9.12 26.89
C GLY A 549 10.98 9.28 25.38
N LYS A 550 11.36 10.50 24.95
CA LYS A 550 11.57 10.82 23.55
C LYS A 550 12.79 10.07 23.02
N ASN A 551 12.60 9.32 21.96
CA ASN A 551 13.66 8.69 21.17
C ASN A 551 13.99 9.55 19.92
N PRO A 552 15.12 9.30 19.21
CA PRO A 552 15.56 10.14 18.11
C PRO A 552 14.72 9.99 16.84
N GLN A 553 13.87 8.95 16.75
CA GLN A 553 13.07 8.68 15.58
C GLN A 553 11.78 9.50 15.54
N TRP A 554 11.07 9.48 14.44
CA TRP A 554 9.77 10.11 14.37
C TRP A 554 8.74 9.27 15.17
N ASN A 555 8.20 9.90 16.24
CA ASN A 555 7.24 9.26 17.14
C ASN A 555 5.80 9.62 16.75
N PHE A 556 5.42 9.33 15.52
CA PHE A 556 4.09 9.64 15.02
C PHE A 556 3.02 8.75 15.68
N VAL A 557 1.94 9.33 16.16
CA VAL A 557 0.74 8.62 16.62
C VAL A 557 -0.46 8.96 15.75
N ASP A 558 -0.67 10.24 15.46
CA ASP A 558 -1.75 10.75 14.62
C ASP A 558 -1.46 12.21 14.22
N TRP A 559 -2.17 12.72 13.20
CA TRP A 559 -2.17 14.14 12.86
C TRP A 559 -3.04 14.94 13.84
N ALA A 560 -2.59 15.08 15.08
CA ALA A 560 -3.29 15.75 16.17
C ALA A 560 -2.38 16.78 16.87
N GLY A 561 -2.96 17.53 17.80
CA GLY A 561 -2.26 18.55 18.59
C GLY A 561 -2.84 19.96 18.43
N PRO A 562 -2.24 21.00 19.06
CA PRO A 562 -2.83 22.33 19.18
C PRO A 562 -3.15 23.04 17.85
N ARG A 563 -2.59 22.58 16.74
CA ARG A 563 -2.77 23.14 15.40
C ARG A 563 -3.13 22.10 14.35
N GLY A 564 -3.58 20.93 14.79
CA GLY A 564 -4.08 19.88 13.91
C GLY A 564 -3.01 19.14 13.09
N ASN A 565 -1.75 19.56 13.11
CA ASN A 565 -0.69 18.92 12.30
C ASN A 565 0.69 19.36 12.83
N ASN A 566 1.13 18.75 13.93
CA ASN A 566 2.39 19.16 14.52
C ASN A 566 3.32 17.98 14.86
N ARG A 567 4.28 17.74 13.97
CA ARG A 567 5.35 16.75 14.14
C ARG A 567 6.11 16.87 15.45
N ASP A 568 6.20 18.10 15.99
CA ASP A 568 7.08 18.41 17.10
C ASP A 568 6.37 18.44 18.46
N THR A 569 5.03 18.44 18.47
CA THR A 569 4.24 18.60 19.70
C THR A 569 3.28 17.46 19.99
N PHE A 570 3.13 16.48 19.07
CA PHE A 570 2.32 15.29 19.30
C PHE A 570 3.05 14.04 18.78
N PRO A 571 3.23 13.00 19.61
CA PRO A 571 2.83 12.87 21.02
C PRO A 571 3.59 13.85 21.95
N SER A 572 2.93 14.25 23.03
CA SER A 572 3.50 15.20 23.99
C SER A 572 4.46 14.52 24.97
N TYR A 573 5.43 15.29 25.47
CA TYR A 573 6.40 14.86 26.50
C TYR A 573 6.39 15.83 27.65
N GLY A 574 6.42 15.33 28.88
CA GLY A 574 6.47 16.12 30.09
C GLY A 574 7.84 16.75 30.35
N ALA A 575 7.93 17.57 31.40
CA ALA A 575 9.18 18.21 31.84
C ALA A 575 10.27 17.19 32.19
N ASP A 576 9.87 15.99 32.65
CA ASP A 576 10.75 14.85 32.89
C ASP A 576 11.16 14.12 31.61
N GLY A 577 10.59 14.51 30.46
CA GLY A 577 10.79 13.90 29.15
C GLY A 577 9.98 12.61 28.92
N GLY A 578 9.06 12.23 29.82
CA GLY A 578 8.19 11.08 29.69
C GLY A 578 6.90 11.37 28.93
N SER A 579 6.37 10.35 28.22
CA SER A 579 5.09 10.41 27.51
C SER A 579 4.21 9.22 27.89
N CYS A 580 3.03 9.51 28.45
CA CYS A 580 2.03 8.51 28.77
C CYS A 580 1.45 7.88 27.51
N LEU A 581 1.25 8.68 26.45
CA LEU A 581 0.73 8.23 25.17
C LEU A 581 1.70 7.26 24.47
N MET A 582 2.99 7.56 24.46
CA MET A 582 4.00 6.64 23.92
C MET A 582 4.07 5.35 24.75
N THR A 583 3.96 5.45 26.07
CA THR A 583 4.00 4.30 26.98
C THR A 583 2.81 3.38 26.76
N VAL A 584 1.58 3.90 26.61
CA VAL A 584 0.40 3.06 26.35
C VAL A 584 0.42 2.43 24.95
N THR A 585 1.04 3.11 23.98
CA THR A 585 1.22 2.54 22.63
C THR A 585 2.17 1.33 22.68
N TRP A 586 3.29 1.43 23.38
CA TRP A 586 4.23 0.33 23.59
C TRP A 586 3.60 -0.81 24.42
N LEU A 587 2.87 -0.47 25.49
CA LEU A 587 2.12 -1.44 26.31
C LEU A 587 1.17 -2.29 25.44
N GLY A 588 0.44 -1.66 24.52
CA GLY A 588 -0.45 -2.36 23.60
C GLY A 588 0.30 -3.38 22.73
N ALA A 589 1.45 -2.98 22.19
CA ALA A 589 2.30 -3.87 21.40
C ALA A 589 2.91 -5.01 22.25
N LEU A 590 3.32 -4.74 23.50
CA LEU A 590 3.80 -5.78 24.43
C LEU A 590 2.72 -6.82 24.72
N ARG A 591 1.46 -6.42 24.93
CA ARG A 591 0.34 -7.35 25.14
C ARG A 591 0.06 -8.20 23.89
N GLN A 592 0.11 -7.60 22.71
CA GLN A 592 -0.03 -8.31 21.45
C GLN A 592 1.14 -9.28 21.25
N GLY A 593 2.38 -8.86 21.53
CA GLY A 593 3.56 -9.72 21.49
C GLY A 593 3.46 -10.91 22.45
N ALA A 594 3.07 -10.65 23.69
CA ALA A 594 2.86 -11.71 24.69
C ALA A 594 1.80 -12.74 24.25
N MET A 595 0.69 -12.28 23.65
CA MET A 595 -0.32 -13.16 23.07
C MET A 595 0.24 -14.04 21.95
N LEU A 596 1.01 -13.46 21.05
CA LEU A 596 1.62 -14.16 19.92
C LEU A 596 2.69 -15.17 20.39
N GLU A 597 3.52 -14.79 21.34
CA GLU A 597 4.52 -15.70 21.96
C GLU A 597 3.85 -16.87 22.70
N ALA A 598 2.80 -16.59 23.45
CA ALA A 598 2.07 -17.64 24.17
C ALA A 598 1.42 -18.68 23.23
N ALA A 599 0.95 -18.20 22.05
CA ALA A 599 0.26 -19.05 21.09
C ALA A 599 1.19 -19.75 20.08
N TYR A 600 2.29 -19.12 19.69
CA TYR A 600 3.11 -19.53 18.55
C TYR A 600 4.61 -19.58 18.83
N GLY A 601 5.09 -19.07 19.97
CA GLY A 601 6.49 -18.87 20.27
C GLY A 601 6.92 -19.40 21.63
N ASP A 602 7.61 -18.56 22.38
CA ASP A 602 8.25 -18.87 23.67
C ASP A 602 7.42 -18.33 24.86
N LYS A 603 7.01 -19.22 25.75
CA LYS A 603 6.27 -18.86 26.96
C LYS A 603 7.04 -17.97 27.92
N ALA A 604 8.38 -18.03 27.94
CA ALA A 604 9.19 -17.18 28.78
C ALA A 604 9.19 -15.74 28.25
N GLU A 605 9.29 -15.56 26.93
CA GLU A 605 9.12 -14.25 26.27
C GLU A 605 7.70 -13.69 26.50
N ALA A 606 6.67 -14.53 26.37
CA ALA A 606 5.29 -14.13 26.68
C ALA A 606 5.15 -13.61 28.12
N ALA A 607 5.75 -14.30 29.09
CA ALA A 607 5.72 -13.87 30.49
C ALA A 607 6.52 -12.57 30.71
N ALA A 608 7.68 -12.43 30.05
CA ALA A 608 8.50 -11.23 30.15
C ALA A 608 7.78 -10.00 29.58
N ASP A 609 7.17 -10.11 28.39
CA ASP A 609 6.43 -9.02 27.77
C ASP A 609 5.16 -8.66 28.57
N THR A 610 4.48 -9.66 29.17
CA THR A 610 3.35 -9.41 30.08
C THR A 610 3.81 -8.60 31.31
N ALA A 611 4.94 -8.96 31.92
CA ALA A 611 5.47 -8.25 33.08
C ALA A 611 5.86 -6.80 32.75
N LYS A 612 6.46 -6.55 31.58
CA LYS A 612 6.76 -5.20 31.08
C LYS A 612 5.50 -4.38 30.83
N ALA A 613 4.48 -5.00 30.22
CA ALA A 613 3.19 -4.34 29.99
C ALA A 613 2.48 -3.96 31.31
N ASP A 614 2.55 -4.83 32.32
CA ASP A 614 1.98 -4.55 33.64
C ASP A 614 2.75 -3.42 34.36
N ALA A 615 4.08 -3.41 34.29
CA ALA A 615 4.88 -2.31 34.83
C ALA A 615 4.58 -0.98 34.13
N ALA A 616 4.43 -0.98 32.79
CA ALA A 616 4.04 0.21 32.03
C ALA A 616 2.63 0.71 32.40
N ARG A 617 1.66 -0.22 32.59
CA ARG A 617 0.32 0.12 33.09
C ARG A 617 0.38 0.82 34.45
N ASP A 618 1.15 0.27 35.38
CA ASP A 618 1.25 0.79 36.73
C ASP A 618 1.94 2.16 36.74
N ALA A 619 2.94 2.38 35.89
CA ALA A 619 3.57 3.68 35.70
C ALA A 619 2.56 4.71 35.14
N ILE A 620 1.80 4.37 34.12
CA ILE A 620 0.76 5.25 33.55
C ILE A 620 -0.28 5.60 34.62
N ARG A 621 -0.79 4.61 35.34
CA ARG A 621 -1.80 4.86 36.39
C ARG A 621 -1.25 5.75 37.52
N SER A 622 0.01 5.59 37.89
CA SER A 622 0.63 6.36 38.96
C SER A 622 0.89 7.81 38.56
N HIS A 623 1.26 8.08 37.31
CA HIS A 623 1.75 9.38 36.88
C HIS A 623 0.79 10.16 35.98
N CYS A 624 -0.13 9.48 35.30
CA CYS A 624 -0.95 10.11 34.25
C CYS A 624 -2.45 10.11 34.55
N TRP A 625 -2.91 9.48 35.64
CA TRP A 625 -4.33 9.48 36.03
C TRP A 625 -4.73 10.74 36.80
N ASP A 626 -5.51 11.58 36.13
CA ASP A 626 -6.11 12.75 36.79
C ASP A 626 -7.45 12.37 37.45
N ARG A 627 -7.43 12.20 38.77
CA ARG A 627 -8.60 11.83 39.57
C ARG A 627 -9.74 12.84 39.50
N MET A 628 -9.41 14.13 39.36
CA MET A 628 -10.42 15.18 39.33
C MET A 628 -11.18 15.20 38.00
N ARG A 629 -10.46 15.06 36.91
CA ARG A 629 -11.05 14.98 35.56
C ARG A 629 -11.62 13.59 35.25
N GLY A 630 -11.11 12.54 35.90
CA GLY A 630 -11.43 11.14 35.60
C GLY A 630 -10.96 10.76 34.21
N LEU A 631 -9.79 11.25 33.81
CA LEU A 631 -9.15 11.04 32.52
C LEU A 631 -7.64 10.81 32.70
N PHE A 632 -7.02 10.18 31.71
CA PHE A 632 -5.57 10.09 31.60
C PHE A 632 -5.02 11.28 30.83
N THR A 633 -3.92 11.84 31.31
CA THR A 633 -3.18 12.91 30.64
C THR A 633 -2.09 12.33 29.73
N ASP A 634 -1.68 13.08 28.73
CA ASP A 634 -0.64 12.65 27.79
C ASP A 634 0.77 12.67 28.39
N THR A 635 0.95 13.41 29.50
CA THR A 635 2.22 13.52 30.24
C THR A 635 1.97 13.53 31.76
N ALA A 636 3.01 13.26 32.53
CA ALA A 636 2.96 13.31 33.99
C ALA A 636 2.70 14.71 34.56
N ASP A 637 2.84 15.79 33.77
CA ASP A 637 2.61 17.17 34.15
C ASP A 637 1.11 17.54 34.24
N GLY A 638 0.21 16.61 33.93
CA GLY A 638 -1.23 16.81 33.96
C GLY A 638 -1.82 17.47 32.69
N ALA A 639 -1.03 17.63 31.62
CA ALA A 639 -1.44 18.19 30.34
C ALA A 639 -0.47 17.76 29.21
N PRO A 640 -0.88 17.76 27.93
CA PRO A 640 -2.26 17.96 27.48
C PRO A 640 -3.16 16.76 27.76
N LEU A 641 -4.43 16.89 27.36
CA LEU A 641 -5.40 15.81 27.31
C LEU A 641 -5.64 15.44 25.84
N SER A 642 -5.69 14.17 25.54
CA SER A 642 -6.06 13.70 24.21
C SER A 642 -7.10 12.57 24.25
N GLN A 643 -7.89 12.51 23.21
CA GLN A 643 -8.76 11.37 22.93
C GLN A 643 -7.96 10.08 22.75
N HIS A 644 -6.75 10.22 22.17
CA HIS A 644 -5.81 9.13 21.87
C HIS A 644 -5.37 8.38 23.12
N MET A 645 -4.83 9.11 24.10
CA MET A 645 -4.37 8.53 25.36
C MET A 645 -5.50 7.76 26.07
N ASN A 646 -6.68 8.37 26.13
CA ASN A 646 -7.82 7.83 26.85
C ASN A 646 -8.45 6.63 26.11
N ALA A 647 -8.54 6.65 24.79
CA ALA A 647 -8.99 5.52 23.99
C ALA A 647 -8.05 4.31 24.14
N LEU A 648 -6.72 4.53 24.05
CA LEU A 648 -5.75 3.45 24.25
C LEU A 648 -5.72 2.95 25.69
N ALA A 649 -5.91 3.82 26.68
CA ALA A 649 -5.98 3.42 28.08
C ALA A 649 -7.17 2.47 28.34
N VAL A 650 -8.32 2.70 27.68
CA VAL A 650 -9.46 1.78 27.72
C VAL A 650 -9.15 0.50 26.95
N LEU A 651 -8.69 0.60 25.70
CA LEU A 651 -8.44 -0.53 24.80
C LEU A 651 -7.42 -1.53 25.36
N TYR A 652 -6.42 -1.03 26.08
CA TYR A 652 -5.33 -1.84 26.61
C TYR A 652 -5.38 -2.03 28.14
N ASP A 653 -6.58 -1.95 28.77
CA ASP A 653 -6.85 -2.20 30.18
C ASP A 653 -5.93 -1.41 31.14
N VAL A 654 -5.54 -0.21 30.79
CA VAL A 654 -4.96 0.76 31.73
C VAL A 654 -6.08 1.35 32.58
N ALA A 655 -7.21 1.70 31.96
CA ALA A 655 -8.45 2.01 32.65
C ALA A 655 -9.09 0.72 33.17
N THR A 656 -9.69 0.79 34.37
CA THR A 656 -10.47 -0.33 34.88
C THR A 656 -11.81 -0.48 34.15
N PRO A 657 -12.46 -1.66 34.15
CA PRO A 657 -13.77 -1.83 33.56
C PRO A 657 -14.84 -0.87 34.12
N GLN A 658 -14.68 -0.39 35.33
CA GLN A 658 -15.58 0.58 35.98
C GLN A 658 -15.34 2.01 35.49
N GLU A 659 -14.10 2.38 35.19
CA GLU A 659 -13.72 3.70 34.68
C GLU A 659 -14.02 3.85 33.18
N ALA A 660 -13.85 2.78 32.39
CA ALA A 660 -13.89 2.81 30.93
C ALA A 660 -15.14 3.47 30.34
N PRO A 661 -16.39 3.18 30.75
CA PRO A 661 -17.57 3.84 30.19
C PRO A 661 -17.58 5.35 30.42
N ALA A 662 -17.20 5.80 31.63
CA ALA A 662 -17.18 7.21 31.97
C ALA A 662 -16.06 7.97 31.22
N ILE A 663 -14.91 7.34 30.99
CA ILE A 663 -13.83 7.89 30.16
C ILE A 663 -14.34 8.11 28.74
N LEU A 664 -14.94 7.07 28.11
CA LEU A 664 -15.44 7.15 26.73
C LEU A 664 -16.53 8.21 26.57
N ASP A 665 -17.42 8.36 27.55
CA ASP A 665 -18.45 9.43 27.53
C ASP A 665 -17.84 10.84 27.67
N ARG A 666 -16.68 11.01 28.37
CA ARG A 666 -15.99 12.30 28.51
C ARG A 666 -15.14 12.67 27.31
N ILE A 667 -14.67 11.74 26.53
CA ILE A 667 -13.80 12.01 25.37
C ILE A 667 -14.56 12.10 24.05
N THR A 668 -15.88 12.02 24.04
CA THR A 668 -16.73 12.15 22.87
C THR A 668 -17.89 13.12 23.13
N VAL A 669 -18.29 13.87 22.10
CA VAL A 669 -19.43 14.79 22.18
C VAL A 669 -20.66 14.13 21.58
N PRO A 670 -21.76 13.95 22.33
CA PRO A 670 -22.97 13.34 21.80
C PRO A 670 -23.47 14.03 20.54
N GLY A 671 -23.74 13.24 19.48
CA GLY A 671 -24.27 13.74 18.21
C GLY A 671 -23.22 14.37 17.26
N GLN A 672 -21.94 14.47 17.67
CA GLN A 672 -20.86 15.06 16.85
C GLN A 672 -19.87 14.00 16.31
N GLY A 673 -20.32 12.76 16.15
CA GLY A 673 -19.48 11.68 15.62
C GLY A 673 -18.28 11.40 16.53
N ILE A 674 -17.09 11.45 15.96
CA ILE A 674 -15.83 11.20 16.69
C ILE A 674 -15.25 12.47 17.34
N ASP A 675 -15.97 13.59 17.38
CA ASP A 675 -15.46 14.82 17.95
C ASP A 675 -15.25 14.71 19.47
N ALA A 676 -14.15 15.28 19.93
CA ALA A 676 -13.83 15.42 21.34
C ALA A 676 -14.30 16.78 21.87
N PRO A 677 -14.51 16.92 23.20
CA PRO A 677 -14.63 18.23 23.84
C PRO A 677 -13.43 19.13 23.51
N PRO A 678 -13.62 20.47 23.44
CA PRO A 678 -12.59 21.41 22.96
C PRO A 678 -11.27 21.41 23.72
N GLU A 679 -11.27 20.96 24.97
CA GLU A 679 -10.08 20.83 25.81
C GLU A 679 -9.21 19.61 25.49
N LEU A 680 -9.69 18.66 24.66
CA LEU A 680 -8.96 17.48 24.26
C LEU A 680 -8.48 17.59 22.81
N TYR A 681 -7.31 17.03 22.54
CA TYR A 681 -6.90 16.77 21.17
C TYR A 681 -7.78 15.69 20.57
N THR A 682 -8.42 16.03 19.46
CA THR A 682 -9.37 15.15 18.74
C THR A 682 -8.61 14.21 17.80
N SER A 683 -9.03 12.96 17.75
CA SER A 683 -8.52 11.98 16.79
C SER A 683 -8.91 12.32 15.34
N THR A 684 -8.05 11.93 14.39
CA THR A 684 -8.40 11.93 12.97
C THR A 684 -9.25 10.70 12.62
N TYR A 685 -9.64 10.60 11.35
CA TYR A 685 -10.36 9.41 10.83
C TYR A 685 -9.56 8.12 11.02
N TYR A 686 -8.22 8.17 10.88
CA TYR A 686 -7.32 7.05 11.15
C TYR A 686 -7.46 6.54 12.59
N PHE A 687 -7.26 7.43 13.56
CA PHE A 687 -7.23 7.04 14.97
C PHE A 687 -8.63 6.70 15.50
N ALA A 688 -9.69 7.13 14.81
CA ALA A 688 -11.07 6.73 15.13
C ALA A 688 -11.26 5.21 15.17
N TRP A 689 -10.46 4.44 14.43
CA TRP A 689 -10.48 2.98 14.52
C TRP A 689 -10.14 2.49 15.94
N TYR A 690 -9.10 3.05 16.57
CA TYR A 690 -8.74 2.71 17.96
C TYR A 690 -9.80 3.16 18.95
N LEU A 691 -10.39 4.33 18.72
CA LEU A 691 -11.52 4.83 19.53
C LEU A 691 -12.71 3.85 19.47
N ILE A 692 -13.06 3.37 18.28
CA ILE A 692 -14.14 2.40 18.09
C ILE A 692 -13.81 1.07 18.79
N ARG A 693 -12.57 0.58 18.66
CA ARG A 693 -12.12 -0.62 19.38
C ARG A 693 -12.21 -0.43 20.90
N ALA A 694 -11.92 0.76 21.42
CA ALA A 694 -12.10 1.05 22.84
C ALA A 694 -13.59 0.99 23.27
N PHE A 695 -14.52 1.49 22.46
CA PHE A 695 -15.96 1.35 22.71
C PHE A 695 -16.40 -0.12 22.70
N GLU A 696 -15.93 -0.92 21.76
CA GLU A 696 -16.23 -2.37 21.73
C GLU A 696 -15.66 -3.08 22.95
N HIS A 697 -14.39 -2.80 23.30
CA HIS A 697 -13.71 -3.40 24.45
C HIS A 697 -14.44 -3.10 25.77
N ALA A 698 -14.98 -1.89 25.90
CA ALA A 698 -15.78 -1.47 27.07
C ALA A 698 -17.23 -1.99 27.02
N GLY A 699 -17.62 -2.83 26.05
CA GLY A 699 -18.99 -3.31 25.87
C GLY A 699 -19.99 -2.24 25.42
N ARG A 700 -19.47 -1.12 24.82
CA ARG A 700 -20.25 0.04 24.39
C ARG A 700 -20.32 0.15 22.86
N ALA A 701 -20.28 -0.97 22.15
CA ALA A 701 -20.39 -1.02 20.69
C ALA A 701 -21.70 -0.38 20.17
N ASP A 702 -22.74 -0.28 21.01
CA ASP A 702 -24.00 0.42 20.73
C ASP A 702 -23.81 1.88 20.31
N ARG A 703 -22.69 2.51 20.69
CA ARG A 703 -22.35 3.88 20.31
C ARG A 703 -21.84 4.02 18.87
N TYR A 704 -21.39 2.93 18.24
CA TYR A 704 -20.74 2.99 16.93
C TYR A 704 -21.57 3.68 15.84
N PRO A 705 -22.91 3.43 15.67
CA PRO A 705 -23.69 4.13 14.65
C PRO A 705 -23.71 5.66 14.81
N ALA A 706 -23.60 6.16 16.06
CA ALA A 706 -23.53 7.60 16.32
C ALA A 706 -22.15 8.18 15.97
N LEU A 707 -21.07 7.42 16.14
CA LEU A 707 -19.72 7.85 15.78
C LEU A 707 -19.56 8.03 14.26
N LEU A 708 -20.38 7.35 13.45
CA LEU A 708 -20.38 7.48 11.99
C LEU A 708 -20.96 8.82 11.50
N GLN A 709 -21.46 9.71 12.38
CA GLN A 709 -21.91 11.04 11.95
C GLN A 709 -20.80 11.79 11.19
N THR A 710 -19.56 11.65 11.60
CA THR A 710 -18.40 12.24 10.91
C THR A 710 -18.29 11.84 9.43
N TRP A 711 -18.57 10.58 9.09
CA TRP A 711 -18.59 10.13 7.68
C TRP A 711 -19.87 10.55 6.94
N ARG A 712 -21.00 10.73 7.65
CA ARG A 712 -22.21 11.31 7.06
C ARG A 712 -21.99 12.77 6.65
N ASP A 713 -21.21 13.52 7.43
CA ASP A 713 -20.85 14.91 7.12
C ASP A 713 -19.95 14.98 5.86
N LEU A 714 -19.08 14.00 5.65
CA LEU A 714 -18.30 13.87 4.41
C LEU A 714 -19.20 13.53 3.21
N LEU A 715 -20.20 12.69 3.38
CA LEU A 715 -21.20 12.42 2.31
C LEU A 715 -21.96 13.69 1.91
N ALA A 716 -22.27 14.55 2.86
CA ALA A 716 -22.92 15.84 2.59
C ALA A 716 -22.04 16.83 1.79
N LEU A 717 -20.73 16.61 1.78
CA LEU A 717 -19.75 17.32 0.94
C LEU A 717 -19.38 16.57 -0.33
N HIS A 718 -20.15 15.58 -0.71
CA HIS A 718 -20.04 14.79 -1.94
C HIS A 718 -18.69 14.09 -2.15
N TYR A 719 -18.06 13.63 -1.06
CA TYR A 719 -16.89 12.78 -1.16
C TYR A 719 -17.22 11.44 -1.82
N THR A 720 -16.40 11.02 -2.77
CA THR A 720 -16.51 9.73 -3.47
C THR A 720 -15.41 8.73 -3.09
N SER A 721 -14.47 9.19 -2.28
CA SER A 721 -13.44 8.46 -1.54
C SER A 721 -13.18 9.19 -0.22
N TRP A 722 -12.56 8.53 0.76
CA TRP A 722 -12.38 9.14 2.07
C TRP A 722 -11.08 9.93 2.17
N PRO A 723 -11.11 11.12 2.83
CA PRO A 723 -9.96 12.01 2.94
C PRO A 723 -8.97 11.56 4.03
N GLU A 724 -7.74 12.10 3.96
CA GLU A 724 -6.67 11.87 4.92
C GLU A 724 -7.00 12.33 6.34
N SER A 725 -7.46 13.56 6.44
CA SER A 725 -7.70 14.23 7.72
C SER A 725 -8.87 15.20 7.64
N ARG A 726 -9.18 15.83 8.74
CA ARG A 726 -10.30 16.78 8.86
C ARG A 726 -10.02 18.10 8.14
N GLY A 727 -11.09 18.81 7.79
CA GLY A 727 -11.02 20.13 7.18
C GLY A 727 -10.62 20.11 5.71
N ASP A 728 -9.86 21.13 5.27
CA ASP A 728 -9.33 21.20 3.91
C ASP A 728 -8.05 20.38 3.79
N THR A 729 -8.21 19.07 3.83
CA THR A 729 -7.12 18.09 3.75
C THR A 729 -6.42 18.12 2.39
N ARG A 730 -5.19 17.61 2.33
CA ARG A 730 -4.42 17.44 1.09
C ARG A 730 -5.02 16.35 0.19
N SER A 731 -5.27 15.16 0.75
CA SER A 731 -5.69 13.96 0.03
C SER A 731 -7.18 13.70 0.23
N ASP A 732 -7.90 13.42 -0.87
CA ASP A 732 -9.29 12.92 -0.87
C ASP A 732 -9.36 11.40 -1.06
N THR A 733 -8.21 10.71 -1.24
CA THR A 733 -8.09 9.25 -1.25
C THR A 733 -7.09 8.81 -0.21
N HIS A 734 -7.58 8.36 0.95
CA HIS A 734 -6.70 7.89 2.03
C HIS A 734 -7.33 6.71 2.75
N ALA A 735 -6.83 5.51 2.45
CA ALA A 735 -7.52 4.27 2.82
C ALA A 735 -7.57 4.01 4.32
N TRP A 736 -6.72 4.64 5.13
CA TRP A 736 -6.84 4.56 6.60
C TRP A 736 -8.17 5.10 7.15
N SER A 737 -8.83 6.01 6.40
CA SER A 737 -10.16 6.54 6.75
C SER A 737 -11.31 5.62 6.33
N ALA A 738 -11.02 4.52 5.61
CA ALA A 738 -12.00 3.61 5.05
C ALA A 738 -12.36 2.43 5.98
N HIS A 739 -11.81 2.37 7.20
CA HIS A 739 -12.07 1.29 8.15
C HIS A 739 -13.56 1.06 8.45
N PRO A 740 -14.51 2.05 8.35
CA PRO A 740 -15.92 1.76 8.51
C PRO A 740 -16.46 0.67 7.56
N THR A 741 -15.78 0.42 6.43
CA THR A 741 -16.14 -0.67 5.51
C THR A 741 -16.07 -2.04 6.18
N ALA A 742 -14.99 -2.32 6.93
CA ALA A 742 -14.85 -3.54 7.71
C ALA A 742 -15.70 -3.49 8.98
N ASP A 743 -15.77 -2.33 9.65
CA ASP A 743 -16.48 -2.16 10.91
C ASP A 743 -18.01 -2.31 10.75
N LEU A 744 -18.60 -1.89 9.63
CA LEU A 744 -20.01 -2.12 9.34
C LEU A 744 -20.33 -3.61 9.24
N LEU A 745 -19.41 -4.41 8.70
CA LEU A 745 -19.54 -5.87 8.67
C LEU A 745 -19.27 -6.51 10.04
N GLY A 746 -18.22 -6.02 10.75
CA GLY A 746 -17.80 -6.56 12.03
C GLY A 746 -18.70 -6.15 13.19
N VAL A 747 -19.04 -4.85 13.29
CA VAL A 747 -19.80 -4.31 14.43
C VAL A 747 -21.31 -4.31 14.16
N VAL A 748 -21.73 -3.71 13.03
CA VAL A 748 -23.18 -3.53 12.78
C VAL A 748 -23.82 -4.84 12.35
N ALA A 749 -23.22 -5.55 11.38
CA ALA A 749 -23.70 -6.89 11.03
C ALA A 749 -23.28 -7.96 12.04
N GLY A 750 -22.24 -7.69 12.83
CA GLY A 750 -21.78 -8.51 13.95
C GLY A 750 -20.88 -9.68 13.56
N ILE A 751 -20.35 -9.75 12.33
CA ILE A 751 -19.59 -10.89 11.82
C ILE A 751 -18.10 -10.72 12.17
N GLN A 752 -17.62 -11.45 13.20
CA GLN A 752 -16.24 -11.32 13.68
C GLN A 752 -15.58 -12.68 13.95
N PRO A 753 -14.25 -12.81 13.85
CA PRO A 753 -13.54 -14.00 14.30
C PRO A 753 -13.66 -14.14 15.82
N ALA A 754 -13.96 -15.36 16.29
CA ALA A 754 -14.04 -15.69 17.71
C ALA A 754 -12.90 -16.61 18.19
N ALA A 755 -12.00 -17.00 17.28
CA ALA A 755 -10.83 -17.80 17.60
C ALA A 755 -9.72 -17.55 16.55
N PRO A 756 -8.45 -17.76 16.90
CA PRO A 756 -7.34 -17.61 15.97
C PRO A 756 -7.53 -18.38 14.66
N GLY A 757 -7.07 -17.79 13.54
CA GLY A 757 -7.24 -18.34 12.20
C GLY A 757 -8.68 -18.35 11.71
N TYR A 758 -9.56 -17.55 12.29
CA TYR A 758 -10.99 -17.55 12.04
C TYR A 758 -11.63 -18.94 12.29
N ALA A 759 -11.03 -19.72 13.21
CA ALA A 759 -11.48 -21.09 13.50
C ALA A 759 -12.91 -21.17 14.09
N ARG A 760 -13.46 -20.05 14.51
CA ARG A 760 -14.83 -19.86 14.99
C ARG A 760 -15.33 -18.47 14.63
N VAL A 761 -16.61 -18.33 14.26
CA VAL A 761 -17.26 -17.03 14.05
C VAL A 761 -18.16 -16.66 15.22
N ASN A 762 -18.14 -15.39 15.60
CA ASN A 762 -19.13 -14.77 16.46
C ASN A 762 -20.01 -13.84 15.61
N VAL A 763 -21.33 -13.95 15.75
CA VAL A 763 -22.30 -13.09 15.06
C VAL A 763 -23.06 -12.31 16.13
N ALA A 764 -22.62 -11.08 16.43
CA ALA A 764 -23.13 -10.24 17.50
C ALA A 764 -23.51 -8.84 17.00
N PRO A 765 -24.67 -8.67 16.32
CA PRO A 765 -25.01 -7.42 15.65
C PRO A 765 -25.35 -6.27 16.59
N VAL A 766 -24.95 -5.05 16.17
CA VAL A 766 -25.33 -3.78 16.79
C VAL A 766 -26.23 -3.02 15.81
N LEU A 767 -27.53 -3.33 15.85
CA LEU A 767 -28.48 -2.81 14.86
C LEU A 767 -28.94 -1.37 15.11
N GLY A 768 -28.82 -0.85 16.35
CA GLY A 768 -29.29 0.51 16.67
C GLY A 768 -30.74 0.73 16.23
N ASN A 769 -30.96 1.73 15.37
CA ASN A 769 -32.29 2.08 14.84
C ASN A 769 -32.62 1.39 13.51
N LEU A 770 -31.77 0.48 13.01
CA LEU A 770 -32.04 -0.22 11.76
C LEU A 770 -33.29 -1.10 11.90
N THR A 771 -34.12 -1.10 10.88
CA THR A 771 -35.27 -1.99 10.74
C THR A 771 -34.98 -3.23 9.90
N SER A 772 -33.96 -3.14 9.03
CA SER A 772 -33.48 -4.28 8.24
C SER A 772 -31.99 -4.16 7.96
N LEU A 773 -31.32 -5.29 7.77
CA LEU A 773 -29.94 -5.39 7.31
C LEU A 773 -29.76 -6.72 6.57
N ASP A 774 -29.17 -6.66 5.39
CA ASP A 774 -28.66 -7.81 4.63
C ASP A 774 -27.14 -7.57 4.39
N ALA A 775 -26.30 -8.42 4.96
CA ALA A 775 -24.87 -8.24 4.89
C ALA A 775 -24.13 -9.59 4.77
N ALA A 776 -22.94 -9.54 4.17
CA ALA A 776 -22.04 -10.68 4.11
C ALA A 776 -20.59 -10.25 4.27
N ALA A 777 -19.79 -11.09 4.90
CA ALA A 777 -18.35 -10.91 5.05
C ALA A 777 -17.59 -12.16 4.59
N ALA A 778 -16.39 -11.94 4.05
CA ALA A 778 -15.47 -13.01 3.71
C ALA A 778 -14.83 -13.59 4.97
N THR A 779 -14.56 -14.89 4.94
CA THR A 779 -13.71 -15.60 5.90
C THR A 779 -12.79 -16.57 5.17
N PRO A 780 -11.71 -17.06 5.76
CA PRO A 780 -10.85 -18.06 5.11
C PRO A 780 -11.58 -19.34 4.68
N GLN A 781 -12.68 -19.68 5.35
CA GLN A 781 -13.48 -20.88 5.03
C GLN A 781 -14.61 -20.61 4.02
N GLY A 782 -14.87 -19.35 3.67
CA GLY A 782 -15.94 -18.94 2.77
C GLY A 782 -16.73 -17.74 3.30
N VAL A 783 -17.92 -17.53 2.77
CA VAL A 783 -18.74 -16.35 3.11
C VAL A 783 -19.66 -16.64 4.28
N VAL A 784 -19.71 -15.73 5.25
CA VAL A 784 -20.75 -15.67 6.29
C VAL A 784 -21.72 -14.56 5.93
N SER A 785 -23.03 -14.86 5.89
CA SER A 785 -24.06 -13.87 5.59
C SER A 785 -25.14 -13.82 6.67
N VAL A 786 -25.68 -12.63 6.87
CA VAL A 786 -26.71 -12.35 7.85
C VAL A 786 -27.85 -11.55 7.23
N ARG A 787 -29.06 -11.87 7.62
CA ARG A 787 -30.25 -11.07 7.31
C ARG A 787 -31.04 -10.84 8.58
N TYR A 788 -31.28 -9.58 8.89
CA TYR A 788 -32.03 -9.14 10.05
C TYR A 788 -33.25 -8.32 9.60
N GLU A 789 -34.38 -8.58 10.26
CA GLU A 789 -35.61 -7.79 10.11
C GLU A 789 -36.21 -7.53 11.49
N ILE A 790 -36.59 -6.31 11.76
CA ILE A 790 -37.20 -5.87 13.01
C ILE A 790 -38.63 -5.42 12.71
N ALA A 791 -39.61 -6.15 13.20
CA ALA A 791 -41.02 -5.83 13.07
C ALA A 791 -41.78 -6.28 14.32
N GLY A 792 -42.77 -5.51 14.76
CA GLY A 792 -43.64 -5.83 15.89
C GLY A 792 -42.87 -6.10 17.20
N GLY A 793 -41.75 -5.42 17.46
CA GLY A 793 -40.90 -5.65 18.63
C GLY A 793 -40.12 -6.96 18.62
N LYS A 794 -40.03 -7.65 17.48
CA LYS A 794 -39.26 -8.88 17.27
C LYS A 794 -38.13 -8.66 16.30
N LEU A 795 -37.00 -9.35 16.54
CA LEU A 795 -35.92 -9.55 15.61
C LEU A 795 -36.10 -10.91 14.93
N SER A 796 -36.21 -10.90 13.59
CA SER A 796 -36.01 -12.10 12.76
C SER A 796 -34.58 -12.10 12.27
N ALA A 797 -33.78 -13.11 12.62
CA ALA A 797 -32.41 -13.25 12.20
C ALA A 797 -32.19 -14.54 11.41
N GLN A 798 -31.59 -14.44 10.23
CA GLN A 798 -31.09 -15.58 9.46
C GLN A 798 -29.59 -15.43 9.31
N ILE A 799 -28.83 -16.46 9.70
CA ILE A 799 -27.37 -16.52 9.58
C ILE A 799 -27.03 -17.73 8.73
N ALA A 800 -26.28 -17.52 7.65
CA ALA A 800 -25.70 -18.58 6.83
C ALA A 800 -24.18 -18.53 6.90
N ARG A 801 -23.53 -19.68 7.01
CA ARG A 801 -22.10 -19.85 7.17
C ARG A 801 -21.62 -21.13 6.48
N PRO A 802 -20.31 -21.25 6.17
CA PRO A 802 -19.71 -22.53 5.77
C PRO A 802 -20.01 -23.62 6.80
N ALA A 803 -20.30 -24.84 6.34
CA ALA A 803 -20.70 -25.95 7.24
C ALA A 803 -19.64 -26.24 8.31
N ASP A 804 -18.36 -26.15 7.93
CA ASP A 804 -17.21 -26.46 8.79
C ASP A 804 -16.74 -25.30 9.68
N LEU A 805 -17.36 -24.11 9.58
CA LEU A 805 -17.05 -22.96 10.42
C LEU A 805 -18.00 -22.93 11.64
N PRO A 806 -17.57 -23.38 12.83
CA PRO A 806 -18.42 -23.30 14.03
C PRO A 806 -18.63 -21.84 14.45
N GLY A 807 -19.73 -21.56 15.15
CA GLY A 807 -19.98 -20.20 15.62
C GLY A 807 -21.17 -20.08 16.52
N ASP A 808 -21.37 -18.85 17.02
CA ASP A 808 -22.48 -18.46 17.85
C ASP A 808 -23.15 -17.21 17.33
N PHE A 809 -24.46 -17.13 17.51
CA PHE A 809 -25.22 -15.90 17.39
C PHE A 809 -25.44 -15.33 18.80
N VAL A 810 -25.04 -14.08 19.01
CA VAL A 810 -25.19 -13.40 20.30
C VAL A 810 -26.19 -12.25 20.18
N TRP A 811 -27.24 -12.32 20.99
CA TRP A 811 -28.24 -11.26 21.05
C TRP A 811 -28.57 -10.90 22.50
N LYS A 812 -28.42 -9.61 22.86
CA LYS A 812 -28.63 -9.08 24.21
C LYS A 812 -27.92 -9.92 25.31
N GLY A 813 -26.65 -10.25 25.04
CA GLY A 813 -25.78 -11.00 25.95
C GLY A 813 -26.09 -12.52 26.04
N LYS A 814 -27.09 -13.02 25.30
CA LYS A 814 -27.39 -14.45 25.22
C LYS A 814 -26.81 -15.08 23.98
N SER A 815 -26.07 -16.17 24.15
CA SER A 815 -25.47 -16.94 23.07
C SER A 815 -26.36 -18.05 22.57
N TYR A 816 -26.44 -18.24 21.26
CA TYR A 816 -27.19 -19.26 20.53
C TYR A 816 -26.25 -19.97 19.56
N PRO A 817 -25.89 -21.25 19.82
CA PRO A 817 -25.00 -21.98 18.94
C PRO A 817 -25.54 -22.11 17.50
N LEU A 818 -24.68 -21.87 16.51
CA LEU A 818 -25.02 -22.05 15.10
C LEU A 818 -24.78 -23.52 14.71
N THR A 819 -25.79 -24.37 14.95
CA THR A 819 -25.69 -25.83 14.73
C THR A 819 -25.92 -26.28 13.30
N LYS A 820 -26.42 -25.39 12.42
CA LYS A 820 -26.70 -25.64 11.00
C LYS A 820 -25.98 -24.63 10.14
N ALA A 821 -25.73 -24.97 8.87
CA ALA A 821 -25.17 -24.04 7.88
C ALA A 821 -26.07 -22.80 7.69
N VAL A 822 -27.38 -22.95 7.82
CA VAL A 822 -28.34 -21.83 7.87
C VAL A 822 -29.17 -21.98 9.17
N SER A 823 -29.03 -20.97 10.03
CA SER A 823 -29.77 -20.87 11.31
C SER A 823 -30.74 -19.70 11.25
N ARG A 824 -31.94 -19.89 11.89
CA ARG A 824 -32.97 -18.84 11.96
C ARG A 824 -33.45 -18.69 13.41
N PHE A 825 -33.62 -17.41 13.77
CA PHE A 825 -34.05 -17.02 15.11
C PHE A 825 -35.18 -15.99 15.02
N VAL A 826 -36.10 -16.04 15.97
CA VAL A 826 -37.09 -14.98 16.23
C VAL A 826 -37.03 -14.65 17.71
N LEU A 827 -36.57 -13.47 18.04
CA LEU A 827 -36.21 -13.04 19.40
C LEU A 827 -36.84 -11.67 19.71
N ASP A 828 -36.94 -11.34 20.98
CA ASP A 828 -37.37 -9.99 21.39
C ASP A 828 -36.28 -8.94 21.06
N ARG A 829 -36.77 -7.81 20.50
CA ARG A 829 -35.91 -6.66 20.17
C ARG A 829 -35.41 -5.99 21.45
#